data_17eaf89c414a8cbb3e14329af3906e74
#
_entry.id   17eaf89c414a8cbb3e14329af3906e74
#
_cell.length_a   1.000
_cell.length_b   1.000
_cell.length_c   1.000
_cell.angle_alpha   90.00
_cell.angle_beta   90.00
_cell.angle_gamma   90.00
#
_symmetry.space_group_name_H-M   'P 1'
#
loop_
_entity.id
_entity.type
_entity.pdbx_description
1 polymer ?
#
loop_
_entity_poly.entity_id
_entity_poly.type
_entity_poly.pdbx_seq_one_letter_code
_entity_poly.pdbx_strand_id
1 'polypeptide(L)'
;MNYKDTLLMPKTEFPMRGNLPQREPVVQDKWKELDIYNLVLENTKDLPPFILHDGPPYANGDIHIGHAENKILKDIIVRFKSMTGHYAPYVPGWDTHGLPIETALTKSGKVKRKELTVAEFRKLCEEYALKQVDHQREQFKRLGVRGDWENPYITLDKGYEARQIEVFGEMAKRDLIYKGLKPVYWSPSSESALAEAEIEYQDKRSASIYVAFDVKDGKGVLDADEKLVIWTTTPWTIPANLGISVHPELDYVSVQTENGKYVVAEALLESLTKEFEWDQAEVVKRFKGADIEHAVASHPLYDRDSLVMLGDHVTTDAGTGCVHTAPGHGEDDFLVGKKYGLEVLCPVDDRGVMTKEAPGFEGLFYDEANKPITEQLQENGALLKLSFITHSYPHDWRTKKPVIFRATAQWFASIKGIREDMLRAIEEVNWVPTWGETRLHNMIKDREDWCISRQRAWGVPIPVFYGEDGEAILTEETISHVVELFREHGSNIWFERDAKDLLPEGFTSPHSPNGRFSKETDIMDVWFDSGTSHWGVLEERENLVRPADLYLEGSDQYRGWFNSSLSTSVAITGKAPYKAVLSHGFVLDGEGRKMSKSIGNTLDPIKVMKQLGADIIRLWVSSVDYQSDVRVSDDILKQVAEVYRKIRNTLRFLLGNLHGFDPKQHSVKFEDMPDLEKYMMVKLDKVVAKVKKAYEEYQFITVYNTIHNFCTIELSSFYLDMAKDTLYIQAEDDHKRRSIQTVLYQSLMALTKLSAPVLSHTADEVWEYIPGVDEVSVQLTTMPEVKNYQGTEKLEKDWDVFMDVRDEVLKALEEARSQKTIGKSLTASITLYPTEALKPWLESVGDLNKLFIVSKAEVGGLKSEAPDSAGVYEHVAVSVSSAEGETCERCWVVSEDVGQNESHPTLCASCAEIVEKHYA
;
A
#
# COMPACT_ATOMS: atom_id res chain seq x y z
N MET A 1 -45.69 -40.99 20.82
CA MET A 1 -45.16 -39.76 20.12
C MET A 1 -43.67 -39.69 20.33
N ASN A 2 -42.90 -39.42 19.29
CA ASN A 2 -41.46 -39.17 19.45
C ASN A 2 -41.28 -37.66 19.70
N TYR A 3 -40.97 -37.29 20.93
CA TYR A 3 -40.85 -35.84 21.30
C TYR A 3 -39.77 -35.08 20.56
N LYS A 4 -38.76 -35.75 20.01
CA LYS A 4 -37.72 -35.12 19.15
C LYS A 4 -38.33 -34.49 17.91
N ASP A 5 -39.45 -35.04 17.41
CA ASP A 5 -40.12 -34.52 16.21
C ASP A 5 -40.92 -33.23 16.49
N THR A 6 -41.10 -32.88 17.77
CA THR A 6 -41.76 -31.65 18.21
C THR A 6 -40.80 -30.50 18.49
N LEU A 7 -39.49 -30.72 18.37
CA LEU A 7 -38.47 -29.68 18.53
C LEU A 7 -38.28 -28.89 17.23
N LEU A 8 -38.18 -27.58 17.36
CA LEU A 8 -37.93 -26.67 16.24
C LEU A 8 -36.43 -26.52 16.01
N MET A 9 -35.80 -27.58 15.52
CA MET A 9 -34.37 -27.63 15.27
C MET A 9 -33.99 -26.74 14.08
N PRO A 10 -32.75 -26.15 14.07
CA PRO A 10 -32.30 -25.30 12.97
C PRO A 10 -32.23 -26.08 11.66
N LYS A 11 -32.69 -25.44 10.58
CA LYS A 11 -32.67 -25.98 9.22
C LYS A 11 -32.18 -24.93 8.25
N THR A 12 -31.15 -25.25 7.49
CA THR A 12 -30.68 -24.42 6.39
C THR A 12 -29.88 -25.24 5.36
N GLU A 13 -30.04 -24.90 4.11
CA GLU A 13 -29.24 -25.46 3.02
C GLU A 13 -27.88 -24.77 2.89
N PHE A 14 -27.65 -23.71 3.66
CA PHE A 14 -26.35 -23.03 3.68
C PHE A 14 -25.27 -23.99 4.17
N PRO A 15 -24.19 -24.22 3.38
CA PRO A 15 -23.21 -25.25 3.69
C PRO A 15 -22.39 -24.94 4.95
N MET A 16 -22.18 -25.96 5.77
CA MET A 16 -21.36 -25.85 6.99
C MET A 16 -19.90 -25.51 6.68
N ARG A 17 -19.31 -26.22 5.69
CA ARG A 17 -17.93 -25.98 5.28
C ARG A 17 -17.87 -24.91 4.21
N GLY A 18 -16.93 -23.99 4.37
CA GLY A 18 -16.70 -22.91 3.41
C GLY A 18 -16.34 -23.42 2.02
N ASN A 19 -15.39 -24.35 1.93
CA ASN A 19 -14.85 -24.86 0.66
C ASN A 19 -14.58 -23.71 -0.33
N LEU A 20 -13.97 -22.63 0.14
CA LEU A 20 -13.80 -21.38 -0.59
C LEU A 20 -13.12 -21.57 -1.96
N PRO A 21 -12.04 -22.39 -2.08
CA PRO A 21 -11.41 -22.61 -3.38
C PRO A 21 -12.37 -23.12 -4.46
N GLN A 22 -13.40 -23.89 -4.08
CA GLN A 22 -14.39 -24.44 -5.02
C GLN A 22 -15.64 -23.55 -5.14
N ARG A 23 -16.05 -22.86 -4.09
CA ARG A 23 -17.26 -22.03 -4.07
C ARG A 23 -17.09 -20.62 -4.61
N GLU A 24 -15.96 -20.00 -4.35
CA GLU A 24 -15.69 -18.64 -4.84
C GLU A 24 -15.79 -18.54 -6.37
N PRO A 25 -15.24 -19.48 -7.15
CA PRO A 25 -15.45 -19.45 -8.61
C PRO A 25 -16.93 -19.48 -9.02
N VAL A 26 -17.76 -20.24 -8.32
CA VAL A 26 -19.22 -20.29 -8.59
C VAL A 26 -19.88 -18.93 -8.33
N VAL A 27 -19.51 -18.28 -7.23
CA VAL A 27 -19.99 -16.93 -6.90
C VAL A 27 -19.53 -15.91 -7.96
N GLN A 28 -18.28 -16.02 -8.41
CA GLN A 28 -17.72 -15.15 -9.44
C GLN A 28 -18.39 -15.35 -10.80
N ASP A 29 -18.74 -16.59 -11.16
CA ASP A 29 -19.51 -16.89 -12.38
C ASP A 29 -20.89 -16.24 -12.31
N LYS A 30 -21.55 -16.30 -11.17
CA LYS A 30 -22.83 -15.62 -10.93
C LYS A 30 -22.69 -14.09 -11.08
N TRP A 31 -21.65 -13.50 -10.51
CA TRP A 31 -21.38 -12.07 -10.68
C TRP A 31 -21.18 -11.67 -12.15
N LYS A 32 -20.51 -12.53 -12.92
CA LYS A 32 -20.32 -12.33 -14.36
C LYS A 32 -21.63 -12.43 -15.12
N GLU A 33 -22.44 -13.43 -14.85
CA GLU A 33 -23.75 -13.62 -15.49
C GLU A 33 -24.70 -12.45 -15.21
N LEU A 34 -24.69 -11.93 -13.98
CA LEU A 34 -25.47 -10.76 -13.55
C LEU A 34 -24.90 -9.43 -14.06
N ASP A 35 -23.67 -9.43 -14.55
CA ASP A 35 -22.93 -8.18 -14.83
C ASP A 35 -22.96 -7.24 -13.61
N ILE A 36 -22.57 -7.78 -12.45
CA ILE A 36 -22.76 -7.14 -11.15
C ILE A 36 -22.14 -5.75 -11.06
N TYR A 37 -20.99 -5.53 -11.68
CA TYR A 37 -20.33 -4.24 -11.69
C TYR A 37 -21.25 -3.16 -12.31
N ASN A 38 -21.78 -3.42 -13.50
CA ASN A 38 -22.69 -2.48 -14.18
C ASN A 38 -24.03 -2.35 -13.48
N LEU A 39 -24.56 -3.42 -12.87
CA LEU A 39 -25.77 -3.35 -12.07
C LEU A 39 -25.59 -2.41 -10.86
N VAL A 40 -24.47 -2.50 -10.15
CA VAL A 40 -24.17 -1.59 -9.03
C VAL A 40 -24.06 -0.14 -9.51
N LEU A 41 -23.39 0.10 -10.65
CA LEU A 41 -23.26 1.44 -11.22
C LEU A 41 -24.63 2.01 -11.63
N GLU A 42 -25.47 1.22 -12.27
CA GLU A 42 -26.83 1.65 -12.65
C GLU A 42 -27.67 1.97 -11.41
N ASN A 43 -27.57 1.16 -10.37
CA ASN A 43 -28.28 1.35 -9.11
C ASN A 43 -27.86 2.64 -8.37
N THR A 44 -26.65 3.12 -8.59
CA THR A 44 -26.05 4.27 -7.88
C THR A 44 -25.79 5.49 -8.79
N LYS A 45 -26.21 5.45 -10.05
CA LYS A 45 -25.84 6.45 -11.07
C LYS A 45 -26.20 7.91 -10.73
N ASP A 46 -27.25 8.12 -9.94
CA ASP A 46 -27.72 9.46 -9.57
C ASP A 46 -27.13 9.94 -8.23
N LEU A 47 -26.26 9.14 -7.61
CA LEU A 47 -25.60 9.47 -6.35
C LEU A 47 -24.30 10.26 -6.60
N PRO A 48 -23.82 11.02 -5.60
CA PRO A 48 -22.55 11.72 -5.72
C PRO A 48 -21.38 10.76 -6.04
N PRO A 49 -20.47 11.13 -6.96
CA PRO A 49 -19.37 10.27 -7.32
C PRO A 49 -18.32 10.15 -6.21
N PHE A 50 -17.75 8.96 -6.07
CA PHE A 50 -16.53 8.72 -5.35
C PHE A 50 -15.55 7.99 -6.27
N ILE A 51 -14.48 8.66 -6.68
CA ILE A 51 -13.51 8.15 -7.63
C ILE A 51 -12.24 7.76 -6.90
N LEU A 52 -12.01 6.45 -6.80
CA LEU A 52 -10.72 5.88 -6.44
C LEU A 52 -9.99 5.57 -7.75
N HIS A 53 -8.94 6.33 -8.05
CA HIS A 53 -8.15 6.14 -9.26
C HIS A 53 -7.07 5.09 -9.03
N ASP A 54 -7.06 4.05 -9.85
CA ASP A 54 -6.10 2.95 -9.73
C ASP A 54 -4.71 3.35 -10.26
N GLY A 55 -3.68 3.19 -9.45
CA GLY A 55 -2.30 3.27 -9.90
C GLY A 55 -1.94 2.02 -10.71
N PRO A 56 -1.36 2.20 -11.90
CA PRO A 56 -1.18 1.09 -12.82
C PRO A 56 0.03 0.22 -12.42
N PRO A 57 -0.18 -1.05 -12.06
CA PRO A 57 0.94 -1.97 -11.89
C PRO A 57 1.61 -2.28 -13.24
N TYR A 58 2.87 -2.68 -13.21
CA TYR A 58 3.55 -3.14 -14.43
C TYR A 58 2.93 -4.43 -14.94
N ALA A 59 2.70 -4.48 -16.26
CA ALA A 59 2.18 -5.65 -16.95
C ALA A 59 3.30 -6.69 -17.15
N ASN A 60 3.75 -7.33 -16.08
CA ASN A 60 4.84 -8.29 -16.11
C ASN A 60 4.76 -9.31 -14.98
N GLY A 61 4.57 -10.59 -15.35
CA GLY A 61 4.57 -11.72 -14.42
C GLY A 61 3.29 -11.91 -13.62
N ASP A 62 3.33 -12.86 -12.69
CA ASP A 62 2.24 -13.13 -11.77
C ASP A 62 2.10 -12.03 -10.71
N ILE A 63 0.88 -11.84 -10.23
CA ILE A 63 0.66 -10.97 -9.07
C ILE A 63 1.34 -11.57 -7.83
N HIS A 64 1.83 -10.70 -6.97
CA HIS A 64 2.40 -11.09 -5.67
C HIS A 64 1.49 -10.62 -4.53
N ILE A 65 1.85 -10.99 -3.30
CA ILE A 65 1.02 -10.71 -2.12
C ILE A 65 0.83 -9.19 -1.87
N GLY A 66 1.79 -8.36 -2.23
CA GLY A 66 1.66 -6.90 -2.16
C GLY A 66 0.62 -6.35 -3.15
N HIS A 67 0.52 -6.91 -4.35
CA HIS A 67 -0.55 -6.61 -5.30
C HIS A 67 -1.92 -7.00 -4.74
N ALA A 68 -2.00 -8.16 -4.09
CA ALA A 68 -3.23 -8.65 -3.47
C ALA A 68 -3.69 -7.71 -2.36
N GLU A 69 -2.81 -7.30 -1.46
CA GLU A 69 -3.09 -6.31 -0.42
C GLU A 69 -3.63 -5.00 -1.02
N ASN A 70 -2.92 -4.45 -1.98
CA ASN A 70 -3.26 -3.18 -2.64
C ASN A 70 -4.66 -3.21 -3.27
N LYS A 71 -4.93 -4.20 -4.11
CA LYS A 71 -6.23 -4.32 -4.80
C LYS A 71 -7.38 -4.64 -3.84
N ILE A 72 -7.15 -5.44 -2.82
CA ILE A 72 -8.17 -5.75 -1.81
C ILE A 72 -8.53 -4.50 -1.00
N LEU A 73 -7.55 -3.70 -0.58
CA LEU A 73 -7.81 -2.43 0.11
C LEU A 73 -8.68 -1.49 -0.73
N LYS A 74 -8.37 -1.35 -1.99
CA LYS A 74 -9.15 -0.55 -2.95
C LYS A 74 -10.58 -1.08 -3.09
N ASP A 75 -10.72 -2.39 -3.24
CA ASP A 75 -12.02 -3.04 -3.40
C ASP A 75 -12.92 -2.89 -2.17
N ILE A 76 -12.35 -3.01 -0.97
CA ILE A 76 -13.07 -2.76 0.28
C ILE A 76 -13.67 -1.36 0.29
N ILE A 77 -12.88 -0.35 -0.05
CA ILE A 77 -13.31 1.04 -0.06
C ILE A 77 -14.38 1.30 -1.12
N VAL A 78 -14.17 0.84 -2.34
CA VAL A 78 -15.13 1.01 -3.44
C VAL A 78 -16.47 0.33 -3.13
N ARG A 79 -16.44 -0.89 -2.60
CA ARG A 79 -17.65 -1.62 -2.19
C ARG A 79 -18.39 -0.90 -1.06
N PHE A 80 -17.67 -0.44 -0.05
CA PHE A 80 -18.25 0.31 1.05
C PHE A 80 -18.90 1.61 0.56
N LYS A 81 -18.21 2.38 -0.27
CA LYS A 81 -18.74 3.64 -0.83
C LYS A 81 -19.99 3.42 -1.67
N SER A 82 -20.04 2.39 -2.49
CA SER A 82 -21.23 2.06 -3.28
C SER A 82 -22.44 1.64 -2.41
N MET A 83 -22.20 1.16 -1.20
CA MET A 83 -23.24 0.81 -0.24
C MET A 83 -23.59 1.96 0.73
N THR A 84 -22.93 3.10 0.63
CA THR A 84 -23.11 4.26 1.52
C THR A 84 -23.38 5.57 0.77
N GLY A 85 -24.13 5.49 -0.30
CA GLY A 85 -24.65 6.67 -0.98
C GLY A 85 -23.71 7.32 -1.99
N HIS A 86 -22.85 6.53 -2.63
CA HIS A 86 -21.93 7.03 -3.66
C HIS A 86 -22.02 6.22 -4.97
N TYR A 87 -21.83 6.91 -6.07
CA TYR A 87 -21.50 6.33 -7.37
C TYR A 87 -20.00 6.12 -7.42
N ALA A 88 -19.54 4.87 -7.34
CA ALA A 88 -18.14 4.51 -7.18
C ALA A 88 -17.64 3.59 -8.30
N PRO A 89 -17.46 4.10 -9.52
CA PRO A 89 -16.85 3.33 -10.60
C PRO A 89 -15.38 3.06 -10.29
N TYR A 90 -14.90 1.88 -10.67
CA TYR A 90 -13.50 1.49 -10.51
C TYR A 90 -12.95 0.99 -11.83
N VAL A 91 -12.01 1.72 -12.41
CA VAL A 91 -11.34 1.37 -13.66
C VAL A 91 -9.91 0.93 -13.34
N PRO A 92 -9.61 -0.39 -13.41
CA PRO A 92 -8.24 -0.86 -13.19
C PRO A 92 -7.33 -0.40 -14.32
N GLY A 93 -6.04 -0.23 -13.98
CA GLY A 93 -5.05 0.21 -14.97
C GLY A 93 -3.82 -0.67 -15.01
N TRP A 94 -3.07 -0.59 -16.11
CA TRP A 94 -1.75 -1.20 -16.27
C TRP A 94 -0.77 -0.24 -16.90
N ASP A 95 0.45 -0.24 -16.35
CA ASP A 95 1.61 0.38 -16.96
C ASP A 95 2.27 -0.65 -17.89
N THR A 96 2.23 -0.39 -19.18
CA THR A 96 2.60 -1.35 -20.23
C THR A 96 3.89 -1.00 -20.96
N HIS A 97 4.56 0.09 -20.56
CA HIS A 97 5.82 0.55 -21.14
C HIS A 97 7.03 0.31 -20.23
N GLY A 98 8.20 0.56 -20.76
CA GLY A 98 9.44 0.69 -20.03
C GLY A 98 10.32 -0.54 -19.98
N LEU A 99 11.43 -0.40 -19.28
CA LEU A 99 12.50 -1.38 -19.16
C LEU A 99 12.05 -2.75 -18.61
N PRO A 100 11.06 -2.84 -17.69
CA PRO A 100 10.60 -4.14 -17.22
C PRO A 100 10.13 -5.08 -18.33
N ILE A 101 9.42 -4.55 -19.32
CA ILE A 101 8.93 -5.31 -20.47
C ILE A 101 10.08 -5.68 -21.41
N GLU A 102 10.94 -4.72 -21.75
CA GLU A 102 12.12 -4.97 -22.58
C GLU A 102 13.02 -6.06 -21.99
N THR A 103 13.30 -5.96 -20.70
CA THR A 103 14.14 -6.92 -19.97
C THR A 103 13.52 -8.32 -19.95
N ALA A 104 12.23 -8.41 -19.66
CA ALA A 104 11.52 -9.69 -19.64
C ALA A 104 11.55 -10.37 -21.02
N LEU A 105 11.36 -9.60 -22.09
CA LEU A 105 11.35 -10.10 -23.44
C LEU A 105 12.73 -10.59 -23.92
N THR A 106 13.81 -9.89 -23.52
CA THR A 106 15.18 -10.19 -23.95
C THR A 106 15.91 -11.19 -23.06
N LYS A 107 15.48 -11.36 -21.80
CA LYS A 107 16.14 -12.21 -20.80
C LYS A 107 16.31 -13.68 -21.21
N SER A 108 15.38 -14.21 -22.00
CA SER A 108 15.45 -15.60 -22.46
C SER A 108 16.48 -15.83 -23.59
N GLY A 109 17.04 -14.77 -24.15
CA GLY A 109 17.95 -14.82 -25.32
C GLY A 109 17.25 -15.16 -26.65
N LYS A 110 15.94 -15.42 -26.64
CA LYS A 110 15.15 -15.69 -27.84
C LYS A 110 14.94 -14.46 -28.71
N VAL A 111 14.81 -13.30 -28.07
CA VAL A 111 14.68 -12.00 -28.72
C VAL A 111 15.98 -11.24 -28.54
N LYS A 112 16.62 -10.90 -29.65
CA LYS A 112 17.88 -10.13 -29.70
C LYS A 112 17.59 -8.73 -30.20
N ARG A 113 17.64 -7.75 -29.31
CA ARG A 113 17.31 -6.35 -29.61
C ARG A 113 18.08 -5.81 -30.83
N LYS A 114 19.37 -6.18 -30.97
CA LYS A 114 20.27 -5.64 -32.00
C LYS A 114 19.97 -6.18 -33.41
N GLU A 115 19.22 -7.28 -33.53
CA GLU A 115 18.86 -7.90 -34.82
C GLU A 115 17.52 -7.35 -35.36
N LEU A 116 16.84 -6.49 -34.62
CA LEU A 116 15.50 -5.95 -34.94
C LEU A 116 15.55 -4.43 -35.13
N THR A 117 14.68 -3.94 -36.02
CA THR A 117 14.38 -2.49 -36.06
C THR A 117 13.64 -2.08 -34.77
N VAL A 118 13.64 -0.77 -34.47
CA VAL A 118 12.89 -0.25 -33.31
C VAL A 118 11.41 -0.60 -33.41
N ALA A 119 10.80 -0.43 -34.59
CA ALA A 119 9.39 -0.72 -34.83
C ALA A 119 9.05 -2.20 -34.60
N GLU A 120 9.89 -3.12 -35.11
CA GLU A 120 9.71 -4.57 -34.89
C GLU A 120 9.83 -4.96 -33.43
N PHE A 121 10.81 -4.41 -32.71
CA PHE A 121 11.00 -4.67 -31.28
C PHE A 121 9.83 -4.13 -30.46
N ARG A 122 9.35 -2.93 -30.75
CA ARG A 122 8.19 -2.32 -30.08
C ARG A 122 6.94 -3.18 -30.24
N LYS A 123 6.72 -3.74 -31.42
CA LYS A 123 5.59 -4.64 -31.67
C LYS A 123 5.64 -5.88 -30.79
N LEU A 124 6.82 -6.48 -30.63
CA LEU A 124 6.99 -7.62 -29.72
C LEU A 124 6.77 -7.25 -28.26
N CYS A 125 7.20 -6.06 -27.85
CA CYS A 125 6.93 -5.53 -26.50
C CYS A 125 5.43 -5.33 -26.26
N GLU A 126 4.71 -4.76 -27.22
CA GLU A 126 3.26 -4.58 -27.19
C GLU A 126 2.53 -5.91 -27.00
N GLU A 127 2.84 -6.89 -27.84
CA GLU A 127 2.24 -8.24 -27.77
C GLU A 127 2.51 -8.91 -26.42
N TYR A 128 3.73 -8.80 -25.90
CA TYR A 128 4.08 -9.31 -24.58
C TYR A 128 3.28 -8.63 -23.48
N ALA A 129 3.24 -7.30 -23.48
CA ALA A 129 2.55 -6.53 -22.46
C ALA A 129 1.05 -6.85 -22.42
N LEU A 130 0.41 -6.93 -23.56
CA LEU A 130 -1.02 -7.27 -23.64
C LEU A 130 -1.32 -8.68 -23.12
N LYS A 131 -0.47 -9.66 -23.37
CA LYS A 131 -0.60 -11.00 -22.78
C LYS A 131 -0.47 -10.96 -21.26
N GLN A 132 0.44 -10.16 -20.74
CA GLN A 132 0.60 -9.99 -19.29
C GLN A 132 -0.60 -9.29 -18.65
N VAL A 133 -1.19 -8.31 -19.32
CA VAL A 133 -2.44 -7.67 -18.88
C VAL A 133 -3.55 -8.72 -18.76
N ASP A 134 -3.77 -9.53 -19.78
CA ASP A 134 -4.78 -10.59 -19.77
C ASP A 134 -4.55 -11.58 -18.63
N HIS A 135 -3.30 -11.98 -18.42
CA HIS A 135 -2.92 -12.90 -17.35
C HIS A 135 -3.18 -12.33 -15.95
N GLN A 136 -2.72 -11.13 -15.67
CA GLN A 136 -2.93 -10.46 -14.38
C GLN A 136 -4.40 -10.12 -14.14
N ARG A 137 -5.15 -9.75 -15.18
CA ARG A 137 -6.59 -9.50 -15.09
C ARG A 137 -7.31 -10.68 -14.45
N GLU A 138 -7.07 -11.90 -14.94
CA GLU A 138 -7.70 -13.10 -14.39
C GLU A 138 -7.30 -13.37 -12.94
N GLN A 139 -6.05 -13.08 -12.59
CA GLN A 139 -5.57 -13.23 -11.22
C GLN A 139 -6.21 -12.21 -10.25
N PHE A 140 -6.35 -10.95 -10.65
CA PHE A 140 -7.06 -9.94 -9.86
C PHE A 140 -8.55 -10.22 -9.74
N LYS A 141 -9.18 -10.67 -10.81
CA LYS A 141 -10.59 -11.09 -10.77
C LYS A 141 -10.79 -12.25 -9.77
N ARG A 142 -9.85 -13.18 -9.73
CA ARG A 142 -9.91 -14.31 -8.78
C ARG A 142 -9.83 -13.86 -7.31
N LEU A 143 -9.20 -12.72 -7.01
CA LEU A 143 -9.25 -12.11 -5.68
C LEU A 143 -10.64 -11.58 -5.29
N GLY A 144 -11.56 -11.50 -6.23
CA GLY A 144 -12.90 -10.95 -6.02
C GLY A 144 -12.98 -9.43 -6.16
N VAL A 145 -11.99 -8.79 -6.71
CA VAL A 145 -11.96 -7.34 -6.92
C VAL A 145 -12.97 -6.94 -8.00
N ARG A 146 -13.91 -6.06 -7.65
CA ARG A 146 -14.95 -5.56 -8.54
C ARG A 146 -14.46 -4.33 -9.31
N GLY A 147 -14.62 -4.32 -10.61
CA GLY A 147 -14.21 -3.21 -11.46
C GLY A 147 -14.55 -3.43 -12.92
N ASP A 148 -14.22 -2.46 -13.75
CA ASP A 148 -14.38 -2.53 -15.20
C ASP A 148 -13.20 -3.28 -15.83
N TRP A 149 -13.17 -4.58 -15.61
CA TRP A 149 -12.06 -5.44 -16.08
C TRP A 149 -12.03 -5.64 -17.59
N GLU A 150 -13.16 -5.45 -18.26
CA GLU A 150 -13.25 -5.59 -19.72
C GLU A 150 -12.75 -4.33 -20.45
N ASN A 151 -12.79 -3.16 -19.78
CA ASN A 151 -12.33 -1.88 -20.32
C ASN A 151 -11.33 -1.17 -19.38
N PRO A 152 -10.23 -1.83 -19.01
CA PRO A 152 -9.20 -1.20 -18.17
C PRO A 152 -8.54 -0.05 -18.92
N TYR A 153 -7.85 0.84 -18.21
CA TYR A 153 -6.93 1.75 -18.88
C TYR A 153 -5.55 1.11 -19.01
N ILE A 154 -4.92 1.31 -20.14
CA ILE A 154 -3.60 0.75 -20.45
C ILE A 154 -2.77 1.87 -21.06
N THR A 155 -1.55 2.09 -20.56
CA THR A 155 -0.75 3.25 -20.99
C THR A 155 -0.32 3.17 -22.47
N LEU A 156 -0.34 2.00 -23.08
CA LEU A 156 -0.08 1.83 -24.52
C LEU A 156 -1.30 2.08 -25.43
N ASP A 157 -2.49 2.29 -24.86
CA ASP A 157 -3.66 2.61 -25.68
C ASP A 157 -3.46 3.93 -26.43
N LYS A 158 -3.90 3.96 -27.67
CA LYS A 158 -3.74 5.11 -28.58
C LYS A 158 -4.27 6.41 -27.99
N GLY A 159 -5.46 6.38 -27.41
CA GLY A 159 -6.07 7.52 -26.75
C GLY A 159 -5.29 7.99 -25.54
N TYR A 160 -4.77 7.08 -24.75
CA TYR A 160 -3.94 7.38 -23.60
C TYR A 160 -2.61 8.05 -24.02
N GLU A 161 -1.93 7.47 -25.00
CA GLU A 161 -0.68 8.04 -25.54
C GLU A 161 -0.91 9.44 -26.13
N ALA A 162 -2.01 9.65 -26.82
CA ALA A 162 -2.39 10.97 -27.33
C ALA A 162 -2.58 12.01 -26.21
N ARG A 163 -3.27 11.63 -25.13
CA ARG A 163 -3.44 12.47 -23.93
C ARG A 163 -2.11 12.78 -23.24
N GLN A 164 -1.20 11.82 -23.20
CA GLN A 164 0.15 12.03 -22.67
C GLN A 164 0.90 13.11 -23.47
N ILE A 165 0.82 13.08 -24.79
CA ILE A 165 1.42 14.09 -25.64
C ILE A 165 0.76 15.47 -25.43
N GLU A 166 -0.56 15.52 -25.19
CA GLU A 166 -1.22 16.77 -24.80
C GLU A 166 -0.62 17.38 -23.52
N VAL A 167 -0.40 16.55 -22.49
CA VAL A 167 0.22 17.00 -21.24
C VAL A 167 1.63 17.53 -21.49
N PHE A 168 2.44 16.79 -22.23
CA PHE A 168 3.77 17.23 -22.62
C PHE A 168 3.74 18.58 -23.37
N GLY A 169 2.84 18.70 -24.32
CA GLY A 169 2.68 19.94 -25.10
C GLY A 169 2.24 21.14 -24.27
N GLU A 170 1.34 20.93 -23.32
CA GLU A 170 0.90 22.00 -22.41
C GLU A 170 2.04 22.43 -21.47
N MET A 171 2.84 21.48 -21.01
CA MET A 171 4.05 21.80 -20.25
C MET A 171 5.08 22.57 -21.08
N ALA A 172 5.28 22.19 -22.34
CA ALA A 172 6.16 22.88 -23.27
C ALA A 172 5.70 24.33 -23.54
N LYS A 173 4.39 24.53 -23.71
CA LYS A 173 3.79 25.87 -23.90
C LYS A 173 4.03 26.81 -22.71
N ARG A 174 4.22 26.24 -21.53
CA ARG A 174 4.50 26.98 -20.28
C ARG A 174 6.00 27.09 -19.98
N ASP A 175 6.84 26.78 -20.95
CA ASP A 175 8.30 26.83 -20.84
C ASP A 175 8.88 25.90 -19.76
N LEU A 176 8.17 24.80 -19.46
CA LEU A 176 8.60 23.83 -18.47
C LEU A 176 9.44 22.68 -19.06
N ILE A 177 9.48 22.55 -20.36
CA ILE A 177 10.25 21.50 -21.05
C ILE A 177 11.47 22.13 -21.71
N TYR A 178 12.64 21.60 -21.43
CA TYR A 178 13.89 22.10 -22.03
C TYR A 178 14.91 20.98 -22.23
N LYS A 179 15.84 21.18 -23.17
CA LYS A 179 17.01 20.34 -23.40
C LYS A 179 18.21 20.94 -22.70
N GLY A 180 18.98 20.15 -21.96
CA GLY A 180 20.15 20.61 -21.25
C GLY A 180 21.25 19.56 -21.21
N LEU A 181 22.51 20.04 -21.17
CA LEU A 181 23.69 19.22 -20.90
C LEU A 181 24.06 19.39 -19.44
N LYS A 182 23.81 18.33 -18.63
CA LYS A 182 24.19 18.32 -17.20
C LYS A 182 24.34 16.90 -16.69
N PRO A 183 25.02 16.69 -15.54
CA PRO A 183 25.10 15.37 -14.93
C PRO A 183 23.72 14.84 -14.51
N VAL A 184 23.46 13.59 -14.85
CA VAL A 184 22.27 12.85 -14.45
C VAL A 184 22.68 11.49 -13.93
N TYR A 185 21.78 10.81 -13.19
CA TYR A 185 21.97 9.39 -12.92
C TYR A 185 22.03 8.64 -14.24
N TRP A 186 23.11 7.91 -14.45
CA TRP A 186 23.33 7.11 -15.65
C TRP A 186 23.56 5.66 -15.28
N SER A 187 22.81 4.76 -15.91
CA SER A 187 22.97 3.32 -15.74
C SER A 187 23.78 2.75 -16.91
N PRO A 188 25.05 2.39 -16.71
CA PRO A 188 25.84 1.73 -17.76
C PRO A 188 25.24 0.38 -18.20
N SER A 189 24.62 -0.34 -17.27
CA SER A 189 23.98 -1.64 -17.54
C SER A 189 22.72 -1.52 -18.40
N SER A 190 22.02 -0.41 -18.32
CA SER A 190 20.83 -0.11 -19.16
C SER A 190 21.15 0.82 -20.34
N GLU A 191 22.33 1.41 -20.35
CA GLU A 191 22.76 2.42 -21.33
C GLU A 191 21.76 3.58 -21.45
N SER A 192 21.25 4.06 -20.31
CA SER A 192 20.22 5.09 -20.25
C SER A 192 20.31 5.96 -19.00
N ALA A 193 19.82 7.21 -19.12
CA ALA A 193 19.55 8.07 -17.98
C ALA A 193 18.45 7.48 -17.09
N LEU A 194 18.52 7.77 -15.81
CA LEU A 194 17.51 7.41 -14.81
C LEU A 194 17.09 8.66 -14.02
N ALA A 195 15.88 8.62 -13.47
CA ALA A 195 15.42 9.58 -12.48
C ALA A 195 15.50 8.99 -11.06
N GLU A 196 15.30 9.81 -10.05
CA GLU A 196 15.40 9.40 -8.64
C GLU A 196 14.46 8.23 -8.27
N ALA A 197 13.27 8.18 -8.86
CA ALA A 197 12.31 7.10 -8.65
C ALA A 197 12.79 5.72 -9.15
N GLU A 198 13.82 5.69 -9.99
CA GLU A 198 14.40 4.47 -10.58
C GLU A 198 15.70 4.05 -9.89
N ILE A 199 16.02 4.66 -8.76
CA ILE A 199 17.24 4.40 -7.99
C ILE A 199 16.89 3.61 -6.73
N GLU A 200 17.66 2.56 -6.46
CA GLU A 200 17.65 1.81 -5.21
C GLU A 200 19.03 1.93 -4.55
N TYR A 201 19.05 2.09 -3.24
CA TYR A 201 20.31 2.15 -2.50
C TYR A 201 20.68 0.77 -1.96
N GLN A 202 21.91 0.35 -2.22
CA GLN A 202 22.48 -0.90 -1.73
C GLN A 202 23.89 -0.63 -1.23
N ASP A 203 24.37 -1.46 -0.31
CA ASP A 203 25.74 -1.38 0.16
C ASP A 203 26.73 -1.75 -0.94
N LYS A 204 27.71 -0.89 -1.15
CA LYS A 204 28.80 -1.10 -2.10
C LYS A 204 30.15 -0.88 -1.42
N ARG A 205 31.08 -1.79 -1.65
CA ARG A 205 32.48 -1.60 -1.28
C ARG A 205 33.17 -0.74 -2.34
N SER A 206 33.75 0.38 -1.92
CA SER A 206 34.43 1.34 -2.81
C SER A 206 35.82 1.68 -2.29
N ALA A 207 36.72 2.01 -3.22
CA ALA A 207 38.02 2.56 -2.86
C ALA A 207 37.83 3.98 -2.29
N SER A 208 38.54 4.29 -1.24
CA SER A 208 38.59 5.63 -0.61
C SER A 208 40.02 6.11 -0.68
N ILE A 209 40.26 7.22 -1.40
CA ILE A 209 41.59 7.76 -1.62
C ILE A 209 41.71 9.23 -1.20
N TYR A 210 42.89 9.58 -0.68
CA TYR A 210 43.32 10.92 -0.43
C TYR A 210 44.44 11.28 -1.41
N VAL A 211 44.28 12.38 -2.13
CA VAL A 211 45.20 12.78 -3.21
C VAL A 211 45.70 14.22 -3.00
N ALA A 212 46.98 14.41 -3.09
CA ALA A 212 47.61 15.71 -2.99
C ALA A 212 47.81 16.36 -4.38
N PHE A 213 47.35 17.57 -4.53
CA PHE A 213 47.51 18.39 -5.74
C PHE A 213 48.53 19.47 -5.48
N ASP A 214 49.58 19.50 -6.29
CA ASP A 214 50.64 20.51 -6.16
C ASP A 214 50.13 21.92 -6.49
N VAL A 215 50.46 22.91 -5.66
CA VAL A 215 50.13 24.31 -5.94
C VAL A 215 50.98 24.83 -7.11
N LYS A 216 50.30 25.36 -8.13
CA LYS A 216 50.91 25.98 -9.31
C LYS A 216 50.94 27.50 -9.19
N ASP A 217 49.85 28.11 -8.76
CA ASP A 217 49.71 29.55 -8.50
C ASP A 217 48.89 29.74 -7.21
N GLY A 218 49.53 30.11 -6.12
CA GLY A 218 48.90 30.28 -4.82
C GLY A 218 48.24 31.61 -4.55
N LYS A 219 48.18 32.51 -5.50
CA LYS A 219 47.62 33.87 -5.36
C LYS A 219 48.17 34.67 -4.18
N GLY A 220 49.45 34.45 -3.85
CA GLY A 220 50.12 35.14 -2.74
C GLY A 220 49.77 34.61 -1.34
N VAL A 221 48.96 33.60 -1.24
CA VAL A 221 48.55 32.93 0.03
C VAL A 221 49.23 31.58 0.15
N LEU A 222 49.19 30.75 -0.89
CA LEU A 222 49.80 29.43 -0.93
C LEU A 222 51.20 29.49 -1.58
N ASP A 223 52.13 28.72 -1.06
CA ASP A 223 53.47 28.59 -1.63
C ASP A 223 53.55 27.38 -2.60
N ALA A 224 54.55 27.42 -3.49
CA ALA A 224 54.71 26.39 -4.52
C ALA A 224 55.04 24.97 -3.98
N ASP A 225 55.50 24.90 -2.74
CA ASP A 225 55.78 23.60 -2.05
C ASP A 225 54.61 23.07 -1.24
N GLU A 226 53.49 23.75 -1.25
CA GLU A 226 52.25 23.32 -0.59
C GLU A 226 51.39 22.47 -1.55
N LYS A 227 50.60 21.56 -0.98
CA LYS A 227 49.72 20.64 -1.70
C LYS A 227 48.31 20.67 -1.10
N LEU A 228 47.31 20.87 -1.96
CA LEU A 228 45.91 20.74 -1.58
C LEU A 228 45.51 19.26 -1.52
N VAL A 229 44.98 18.80 -0.40
CA VAL A 229 44.60 17.42 -0.23
C VAL A 229 43.09 17.26 -0.45
N ILE A 230 42.73 16.40 -1.39
CA ILE A 230 41.33 16.02 -1.63
C ILE A 230 41.05 14.60 -1.20
N TRP A 231 39.78 14.31 -1.04
CA TRP A 231 39.28 12.96 -0.76
C TRP A 231 38.18 12.59 -1.76
N THR A 232 38.23 11.33 -2.24
CA THR A 232 37.17 10.80 -3.09
C THR A 232 36.98 9.31 -2.88
N THR A 233 35.74 8.83 -3.08
CA THR A 233 35.40 7.41 -3.15
C THR A 233 35.20 6.92 -4.58
N THR A 234 35.44 7.77 -5.56
CA THR A 234 35.34 7.48 -6.99
C THR A 234 36.63 7.85 -7.72
N PRO A 235 37.74 7.06 -7.56
CA PRO A 235 39.01 7.35 -8.22
C PRO A 235 38.89 7.52 -9.72
N TRP A 236 37.96 6.85 -10.36
CA TRP A 236 37.69 6.92 -11.80
C TRP A 236 37.27 8.32 -12.29
N THR A 237 36.87 9.26 -11.40
CA THR A 237 36.53 10.64 -11.74
C THR A 237 37.73 11.57 -11.71
N ILE A 238 38.87 11.15 -11.16
CA ILE A 238 40.11 11.99 -11.14
C ILE A 238 40.51 12.46 -12.54
N PRO A 239 40.48 11.62 -13.59
CA PRO A 239 40.78 12.07 -14.95
C PRO A 239 39.91 13.25 -15.44
N ALA A 240 38.71 13.39 -14.90
CA ALA A 240 37.77 14.46 -15.22
C ALA A 240 37.91 15.70 -14.33
N ASN A 241 38.81 15.71 -13.38
CA ASN A 241 39.04 16.85 -12.48
C ASN A 241 39.39 18.11 -13.25
N LEU A 242 38.70 19.21 -12.95
CA LEU A 242 38.96 20.56 -13.48
C LEU A 242 39.10 21.59 -12.37
N GLY A 243 38.81 21.23 -11.12
CA GLY A 243 38.91 22.15 -10.00
C GLY A 243 38.86 21.49 -8.63
N ILE A 244 39.05 22.32 -7.61
CA ILE A 244 38.96 22.00 -6.22
C ILE A 244 38.05 23.01 -5.55
N SER A 245 36.96 22.59 -4.94
CA SER A 245 36.03 23.46 -4.22
C SER A 245 36.43 23.59 -2.76
N VAL A 246 36.42 24.81 -2.23
CA VAL A 246 36.61 25.11 -0.82
C VAL A 246 35.45 25.97 -0.31
N HIS A 247 35.17 25.91 0.98
CA HIS A 247 34.12 26.74 1.56
C HIS A 247 34.66 28.14 1.88
N PRO A 248 33.99 29.22 1.48
CA PRO A 248 34.52 30.56 1.65
C PRO A 248 34.77 30.95 3.12
N GLU A 249 33.95 30.47 4.03
CA GLU A 249 33.98 30.86 5.45
C GLU A 249 34.75 29.89 6.35
N LEU A 250 35.14 28.71 5.87
CA LEU A 250 35.90 27.75 6.65
C LEU A 250 37.35 28.24 6.84
N ASP A 251 37.91 27.91 8.00
CA ASP A 251 39.34 28.08 8.29
C ASP A 251 40.12 26.91 7.70
N TYR A 252 41.13 27.24 6.90
CA TYR A 252 42.07 26.29 6.33
C TYR A 252 43.45 26.49 6.91
N VAL A 253 44.22 25.44 6.97
CA VAL A 253 45.59 25.45 7.49
C VAL A 253 46.54 24.81 6.49
N SER A 254 47.74 25.39 6.40
CA SER A 254 48.89 24.70 5.83
C SER A 254 49.66 24.03 6.94
N VAL A 255 49.91 22.77 6.79
CA VAL A 255 50.51 21.91 7.83
C VAL A 255 51.84 21.38 7.32
N GLN A 256 52.94 21.68 8.05
CA GLN A 256 54.24 21.08 7.82
C GLN A 256 54.26 19.70 8.48
N THR A 257 54.55 18.70 7.69
CA THR A 257 54.73 17.29 8.14
C THR A 257 56.10 16.78 7.73
N GLU A 258 56.44 15.54 8.18
CA GLU A 258 57.64 14.84 7.74
C GLU A 258 57.66 14.57 6.22
N ASN A 259 56.49 14.54 5.59
CA ASN A 259 56.31 14.22 4.16
C ASN A 259 56.07 15.45 3.27
N GLY A 260 56.00 16.63 3.82
CA GLY A 260 55.77 17.90 3.10
C GLY A 260 54.71 18.78 3.73
N LYS A 261 54.30 19.82 3.02
CA LYS A 261 53.28 20.76 3.46
C LYS A 261 51.93 20.47 2.78
N TYR A 262 50.89 20.32 3.60
CA TYR A 262 49.56 19.97 3.13
C TYR A 262 48.50 20.99 3.59
N VAL A 263 47.57 21.33 2.70
CA VAL A 263 46.45 22.24 2.97
C VAL A 263 45.19 21.45 3.20
N VAL A 264 44.56 21.63 4.34
CA VAL A 264 43.30 20.97 4.77
C VAL A 264 42.47 21.96 5.59
N ALA A 265 41.20 21.67 5.80
CA ALA A 265 40.36 22.42 6.74
C ALA A 265 40.88 22.23 8.17
N GLU A 266 40.98 23.30 8.95
CA GLU A 266 41.48 23.24 10.34
C GLU A 266 40.63 22.30 11.22
N ALA A 267 39.29 22.32 11.05
CA ALA A 267 38.38 21.47 11.78
C ALA A 267 38.64 19.95 11.62
N LEU A 268 39.24 19.56 10.51
CA LEU A 268 39.57 18.18 10.17
C LEU A 268 41.02 17.76 10.48
N LEU A 269 41.86 18.72 10.89
CA LEU A 269 43.29 18.44 11.06
C LEU A 269 43.59 17.31 12.06
N GLU A 270 42.92 17.26 13.18
CA GLU A 270 43.16 16.24 14.18
C GLU A 270 42.85 14.83 13.64
N SER A 271 41.69 14.67 12.97
CA SER A 271 41.28 13.40 12.38
C SER A 271 42.21 12.97 11.23
N LEU A 272 42.62 13.92 10.39
CA LEU A 272 43.52 13.65 9.27
C LEU A 272 44.94 13.32 9.75
N THR A 273 45.43 13.95 10.81
CA THR A 273 46.71 13.60 11.42
C THR A 273 46.74 12.13 11.85
N LYS A 274 45.65 11.65 12.44
CA LYS A 274 45.49 10.24 12.81
C LYS A 274 45.38 9.35 11.56
N GLU A 275 44.60 9.77 10.59
CA GLU A 275 44.34 9.00 9.36
C GLU A 275 45.63 8.78 8.57
N PHE A 276 46.46 9.84 8.42
CA PHE A 276 47.73 9.76 7.69
C PHE A 276 48.93 9.32 8.52
N GLU A 277 48.71 9.08 9.81
CA GLU A 277 49.77 8.66 10.76
C GLU A 277 50.96 9.62 10.77
N TRP A 278 50.70 10.94 10.67
CA TRP A 278 51.71 11.95 10.75
C TRP A 278 52.35 12.04 12.15
N ASP A 279 53.65 11.83 12.25
CA ASP A 279 54.39 12.01 13.47
C ASP A 279 54.55 13.48 13.88
N GLN A 280 54.61 14.35 12.88
CA GLN A 280 54.69 15.79 13.02
C GLN A 280 53.63 16.46 12.17
N ALA A 281 52.84 17.35 12.76
CA ALA A 281 51.84 18.15 12.10
C ALA A 281 51.83 19.55 12.72
N GLU A 282 52.63 20.47 12.15
CA GLU A 282 52.71 21.85 12.62
C GLU A 282 51.97 22.80 11.65
N VAL A 283 51.06 23.56 12.20
CA VAL A 283 50.31 24.59 11.43
C VAL A 283 51.23 25.75 11.17
N VAL A 284 51.57 25.97 9.93
CA VAL A 284 52.46 27.08 9.50
C VAL A 284 51.75 28.29 8.94
N LYS A 285 50.50 28.12 8.45
CA LYS A 285 49.62 29.20 7.98
C LYS A 285 48.16 28.88 8.35
N ARG A 286 47.39 29.98 8.56
CA ARG A 286 45.91 29.94 8.65
C ARG A 286 45.32 30.95 7.68
N PHE A 287 44.27 30.62 6.96
CA PHE A 287 43.56 31.47 6.04
C PHE A 287 42.11 30.96 5.85
N LYS A 288 41.27 31.84 5.32
CA LYS A 288 39.90 31.46 4.94
C LYS A 288 39.89 30.83 3.55
N GLY A 289 38.89 30.00 3.25
CA GLY A 289 38.70 29.50 1.91
C GLY A 289 38.61 30.62 0.85
N ALA A 290 37.94 31.71 1.20
CA ALA A 290 37.85 32.90 0.32
C ALA A 290 39.22 33.50 -0.08
N ASP A 291 40.23 33.35 0.76
CA ASP A 291 41.56 33.92 0.52
C ASP A 291 42.31 33.18 -0.59
N ILE A 292 41.94 31.93 -0.88
CA ILE A 292 42.59 31.13 -1.95
C ILE A 292 41.71 30.96 -3.17
N GLU A 293 40.65 31.75 -3.32
CA GLU A 293 39.86 31.77 -4.54
C GLU A 293 40.70 32.08 -5.75
N HIS A 294 40.51 31.37 -6.84
CA HIS A 294 41.27 31.46 -8.09
C HIS A 294 42.73 30.97 -7.99
N ALA A 295 43.18 30.42 -6.88
CA ALA A 295 44.43 29.68 -6.87
C ALA A 295 44.37 28.52 -7.86
N VAL A 296 45.49 28.07 -8.36
CA VAL A 296 45.58 26.99 -9.34
C VAL A 296 46.49 25.90 -8.81
N ALA A 297 45.99 24.68 -8.85
CA ALA A 297 46.76 23.47 -8.59
C ALA A 297 47.05 22.75 -9.92
N SER A 298 48.06 21.88 -9.91
CA SER A 298 48.39 21.00 -11.04
C SER A 298 47.63 19.69 -10.90
N HIS A 299 46.99 19.24 -12.00
CA HIS A 299 46.36 17.92 -12.05
C HIS A 299 47.42 16.83 -11.80
N PRO A 300 47.15 15.81 -10.95
CA PRO A 300 48.17 14.82 -10.57
C PRO A 300 48.51 13.81 -11.66
N LEU A 301 47.70 13.69 -12.71
CA LEU A 301 47.88 12.75 -13.80
C LEU A 301 48.20 13.42 -15.15
N TYR A 302 47.78 14.65 -15.35
CA TYR A 302 47.83 15.32 -16.66
C TYR A 302 48.43 16.74 -16.56
N ASP A 303 48.93 17.24 -17.66
CA ASP A 303 49.27 18.65 -17.80
C ASP A 303 47.99 19.49 -17.97
N ARG A 304 47.33 19.71 -16.84
CA ARG A 304 46.05 20.41 -16.76
C ARG A 304 45.97 21.16 -15.43
N ASP A 305 45.39 22.34 -15.50
CA ASP A 305 45.13 23.17 -14.31
C ASP A 305 43.90 22.68 -13.56
N SER A 306 43.97 22.73 -12.24
CA SER A 306 42.83 22.50 -11.33
C SER A 306 42.55 23.78 -10.56
N LEU A 307 41.46 24.45 -10.87
CA LEU A 307 41.12 25.78 -10.35
C LEU A 307 40.49 25.67 -8.95
N VAL A 308 40.96 26.46 -8.00
CA VAL A 308 40.34 26.58 -6.68
C VAL A 308 39.12 27.53 -6.77
N MET A 309 37.97 26.99 -6.38
CA MET A 309 36.64 27.63 -6.45
C MET A 309 35.99 27.67 -5.08
N LEU A 310 35.07 28.60 -4.90
CA LEU A 310 34.24 28.67 -3.68
C LEU A 310 32.93 27.92 -3.87
N GLY A 311 32.63 27.02 -2.95
CA GLY A 311 31.40 26.23 -2.95
C GLY A 311 30.80 26.08 -1.56
N ASP A 312 29.56 26.50 -1.39
CA ASP A 312 28.84 26.41 -0.11
C ASP A 312 28.47 24.96 0.27
N HIS A 313 28.57 24.02 -0.68
CA HIS A 313 28.32 22.59 -0.47
C HIS A 313 29.44 21.86 0.28
N VAL A 314 30.63 22.52 0.42
CA VAL A 314 31.77 21.94 1.13
C VAL A 314 31.46 21.89 2.63
N THR A 315 31.64 20.72 3.24
CA THR A 315 31.38 20.48 4.68
C THR A 315 32.65 19.96 5.38
N THR A 316 32.58 19.87 6.70
CA THR A 316 33.61 19.28 7.57
C THR A 316 33.18 17.95 8.19
N ASP A 317 32.12 17.33 7.68
CA ASP A 317 31.61 16.06 8.20
C ASP A 317 32.52 14.89 7.82
N ALA A 318 33.16 14.98 6.68
CA ALA A 318 34.11 13.99 6.18
C ALA A 318 35.09 14.64 5.19
N GLY A 319 36.13 13.91 4.79
CA GLY A 319 37.10 14.33 3.81
C GLY A 319 38.14 15.29 4.39
N THR A 320 38.47 16.34 3.63
CA THR A 320 39.60 17.26 3.92
C THR A 320 39.20 18.73 3.94
N GLY A 321 37.99 19.07 3.58
CA GLY A 321 37.54 20.46 3.35
C GLY A 321 37.94 21.01 1.96
N CYS A 322 38.72 20.26 1.16
CA CYS A 322 39.01 20.52 -0.23
C CYS A 322 38.32 19.43 -1.07
N VAL A 323 37.35 19.83 -1.88
CA VAL A 323 36.52 18.90 -2.64
C VAL A 323 36.95 18.81 -4.09
N HIS A 324 37.41 17.64 -4.51
CA HIS A 324 37.65 17.31 -5.91
C HIS A 324 36.41 17.62 -6.73
N THR A 325 36.57 18.41 -7.79
CA THR A 325 35.46 18.88 -8.60
C THR A 325 35.62 18.47 -10.06
N ALA A 326 34.67 17.60 -10.51
CA ALA A 326 34.55 17.14 -11.88
C ALA A 326 33.16 17.50 -12.41
N PRO A 327 32.99 18.61 -13.15
CA PRO A 327 31.68 19.11 -13.58
C PRO A 327 30.86 18.14 -14.41
N GLY A 328 31.46 17.14 -15.03
CA GLY A 328 30.79 16.08 -15.79
C GLY A 328 30.25 14.92 -14.93
N HIS A 329 30.58 14.87 -13.63
CA HIS A 329 30.28 13.70 -12.77
C HIS A 329 29.66 14.04 -11.40
N GLY A 330 29.16 15.24 -11.24
CA GLY A 330 28.49 15.66 -10.02
C GLY A 330 27.66 16.90 -10.22
N GLU A 331 26.51 16.97 -9.55
CA GLU A 331 25.59 18.10 -9.70
C GLU A 331 26.15 19.37 -9.07
N ASP A 332 26.64 19.32 -7.83
CA ASP A 332 27.30 20.45 -7.18
C ASP A 332 28.53 20.87 -7.96
N ASP A 333 29.31 19.93 -8.48
CA ASP A 333 30.47 20.13 -9.30
C ASP A 333 30.12 20.89 -10.59
N PHE A 334 29.02 20.50 -11.22
CA PHE A 334 28.49 21.16 -12.41
C PHE A 334 28.07 22.61 -12.12
N LEU A 335 27.34 22.85 -11.06
CA LEU A 335 26.85 24.17 -10.68
C LEU A 335 28.02 25.13 -10.36
N VAL A 336 28.96 24.66 -9.56
CA VAL A 336 30.18 25.45 -9.26
C VAL A 336 31.02 25.66 -10.52
N GLY A 337 31.24 24.62 -11.31
CA GLY A 337 31.97 24.70 -12.56
C GLY A 337 31.38 25.73 -13.53
N LYS A 338 30.06 25.75 -13.66
CA LYS A 338 29.32 26.71 -14.47
C LYS A 338 29.53 28.15 -14.01
N LYS A 339 29.51 28.39 -12.70
CA LYS A 339 29.76 29.71 -12.10
C LYS A 339 31.16 30.24 -12.44
N TYR A 340 32.16 29.37 -12.51
CA TYR A 340 33.55 29.72 -12.84
C TYR A 340 33.90 29.53 -14.32
N GLY A 341 32.93 29.19 -15.18
CA GLY A 341 33.16 29.06 -16.62
C GLY A 341 33.94 27.80 -17.04
N LEU A 342 33.96 26.77 -16.22
CA LEU A 342 34.61 25.51 -16.57
C LEU A 342 33.81 24.74 -17.61
N GLU A 343 34.49 23.95 -18.44
CA GLU A 343 33.86 23.00 -19.37
C GLU A 343 33.25 21.83 -18.64
N VAL A 344 32.36 21.12 -19.32
CA VAL A 344 31.75 19.89 -18.82
C VAL A 344 32.50 18.70 -19.44
N LEU A 345 33.60 18.30 -18.81
CA LEU A 345 34.42 17.17 -19.24
C LEU A 345 33.83 15.86 -18.72
N CYS A 346 33.51 14.93 -19.62
CA CYS A 346 32.96 13.62 -19.27
C CYS A 346 33.69 12.51 -20.04
N PRO A 347 34.81 11.99 -19.55
CA PRO A 347 35.62 10.98 -20.22
C PRO A 347 35.08 9.53 -20.05
N VAL A 348 33.78 9.37 -19.91
CA VAL A 348 33.11 8.07 -19.78
C VAL A 348 31.97 8.04 -20.79
N ASP A 349 31.90 6.97 -21.59
CA ASP A 349 30.84 6.79 -22.59
C ASP A 349 29.53 6.22 -21.99
N ASP A 350 28.55 5.98 -22.86
CA ASP A 350 27.22 5.46 -22.46
C ASP A 350 27.25 4.05 -21.84
N ARG A 351 28.27 3.25 -22.11
CA ARG A 351 28.48 1.94 -21.53
C ARG A 351 29.31 1.95 -20.25
N GLY A 352 29.72 3.13 -19.78
CA GLY A 352 30.59 3.26 -18.62
C GLY A 352 32.07 3.01 -18.92
N VAL A 353 32.48 3.06 -20.18
CA VAL A 353 33.86 2.82 -20.61
C VAL A 353 34.58 4.13 -20.73
N MET A 354 35.82 4.19 -20.17
CA MET A 354 36.71 5.36 -20.27
C MET A 354 37.05 5.63 -21.72
N THR A 355 36.96 6.91 -22.12
CA THR A 355 37.25 7.36 -23.49
C THR A 355 38.68 7.87 -23.65
N LYS A 356 39.04 8.28 -24.87
CA LYS A 356 40.34 8.93 -25.17
C LYS A 356 40.57 10.25 -24.41
N GLU A 357 39.54 10.82 -23.82
CA GLU A 357 39.61 12.01 -22.95
C GLU A 357 40.18 11.71 -21.55
N ALA A 358 40.41 10.42 -21.26
CA ALA A 358 41.16 9.94 -20.09
C ALA A 358 42.41 9.17 -20.57
N PRO A 359 43.44 9.85 -21.10
CA PRO A 359 44.64 9.21 -21.62
C PRO A 359 45.30 8.28 -20.60
N GLY A 360 45.64 7.06 -21.06
CA GLY A 360 46.24 6.01 -20.22
C GLY A 360 45.21 5.04 -19.60
N PHE A 361 43.92 5.33 -19.65
CA PHE A 361 42.86 4.52 -19.08
C PHE A 361 41.75 4.15 -20.10
N GLU A 362 41.96 4.50 -21.36
CA GLU A 362 41.01 4.27 -22.46
C GLU A 362 40.62 2.80 -22.56
N GLY A 363 39.33 2.55 -22.81
CA GLY A 363 38.80 1.19 -22.99
C GLY A 363 38.53 0.44 -21.71
N LEU A 364 38.88 0.97 -20.55
CA LEU A 364 38.57 0.35 -19.26
C LEU A 364 37.15 0.74 -18.79
N PHE A 365 36.43 -0.24 -18.26
CA PHE A 365 35.19 0.04 -17.55
C PHE A 365 35.47 0.90 -16.31
N TYR A 366 34.64 1.87 -16.01
CA TYR A 366 34.94 2.89 -14.98
C TYR A 366 35.34 2.29 -13.63
N ASP A 367 34.68 1.21 -13.19
CA ASP A 367 34.99 0.56 -11.91
C ASP A 367 36.35 -0.17 -11.95
N GLU A 368 36.68 -0.73 -13.11
CA GLU A 368 37.99 -1.37 -13.36
C GLU A 368 39.12 -0.35 -13.45
N ALA A 369 38.83 0.89 -13.88
CA ALA A 369 39.80 1.96 -13.97
C ALA A 369 40.27 2.47 -12.60
N ASN A 370 39.55 2.25 -11.54
CA ASN A 370 39.92 2.69 -10.19
C ASN A 370 41.30 2.20 -9.77
N LYS A 371 41.62 0.95 -10.03
CA LYS A 371 42.93 0.37 -9.66
C LYS A 371 44.10 0.97 -10.42
N PRO A 372 44.14 0.99 -11.78
CA PRO A 372 45.21 1.65 -12.53
C PRO A 372 45.40 3.11 -12.19
N ILE A 373 44.31 3.87 -11.98
CA ILE A 373 44.40 5.29 -11.61
C ILE A 373 45.07 5.43 -10.25
N THR A 374 44.69 4.64 -9.27
CA THR A 374 45.24 4.65 -7.93
C THR A 374 46.74 4.30 -7.96
N GLU A 375 47.12 3.29 -8.74
CA GLU A 375 48.53 2.88 -8.93
C GLU A 375 49.36 4.01 -9.55
N GLN A 376 48.83 4.71 -10.57
CA GLN A 376 49.49 5.82 -11.19
C GLN A 376 49.65 7.01 -10.23
N LEU A 377 48.63 7.30 -9.40
CA LEU A 377 48.73 8.35 -8.37
C LEU A 377 49.77 7.98 -7.31
N GLN A 378 49.94 6.73 -6.99
CA GLN A 378 50.99 6.25 -6.08
C GLN A 378 52.36 6.40 -6.69
N GLU A 379 52.58 6.03 -7.93
CA GLU A 379 53.82 6.18 -8.67
C GLU A 379 54.24 7.66 -8.79
N ASN A 380 53.27 8.57 -9.00
CA ASN A 380 53.52 10.00 -9.08
C ASN A 380 53.72 10.66 -7.69
N GLY A 381 53.56 9.92 -6.60
CA GLY A 381 53.67 10.44 -5.23
C GLY A 381 52.50 11.29 -4.79
N ALA A 382 51.41 11.30 -5.55
CA ALA A 382 50.20 12.10 -5.22
C ALA A 382 49.26 11.39 -4.25
N LEU A 383 49.29 10.08 -4.20
CA LEU A 383 48.43 9.28 -3.31
C LEU A 383 48.97 9.31 -1.87
N LEU A 384 48.16 9.85 -0.93
CA LEU A 384 48.50 9.88 0.49
C LEU A 384 48.01 8.61 1.20
N LYS A 385 46.82 8.18 0.88
CA LYS A 385 46.23 6.96 1.48
C LYS A 385 45.20 6.32 0.58
N LEU A 386 45.19 4.97 0.57
CA LEU A 386 44.16 4.13 -0.01
C LEU A 386 43.56 3.25 1.08
N SER A 387 42.26 3.27 1.20
CA SER A 387 41.49 2.32 1.99
C SER A 387 40.23 1.90 1.24
N PHE A 388 39.44 1.01 1.83
CA PHE A 388 38.16 0.60 1.25
C PHE A 388 37.06 0.83 2.27
N ILE A 389 35.94 1.38 1.83
CA ILE A 389 34.76 1.61 2.64
C ILE A 389 33.56 0.90 2.06
N THR A 390 32.63 0.52 2.93
CA THR A 390 31.31 0.05 2.51
C THR A 390 30.30 1.13 2.85
N HIS A 391 29.59 1.57 1.84
CA HIS A 391 28.63 2.65 1.97
C HIS A 391 27.37 2.43 1.12
N SER A 392 26.29 3.10 1.46
CA SER A 392 25.07 3.09 0.67
C SER A 392 25.32 3.79 -0.68
N TYR A 393 25.03 3.10 -1.78
CA TYR A 393 25.33 3.57 -3.12
C TYR A 393 24.13 3.36 -4.06
N PRO A 394 23.81 4.31 -4.97
CA PRO A 394 22.70 4.19 -5.88
C PRO A 394 22.90 3.10 -6.94
N HIS A 395 21.86 2.30 -7.12
CA HIS A 395 21.82 1.20 -8.10
C HIS A 395 20.59 1.36 -8.99
N ASP A 396 20.69 0.87 -10.20
CA ASP A 396 19.56 0.74 -11.12
C ASP A 396 18.50 -0.22 -10.54
N TRP A 397 17.28 0.25 -10.42
CA TRP A 397 16.18 -0.50 -9.80
C TRP A 397 15.85 -1.83 -10.50
N ARG A 398 16.19 -1.96 -11.79
CA ARG A 398 15.89 -3.16 -12.59
C ARG A 398 17.07 -4.09 -12.76
N THR A 399 18.22 -3.55 -13.14
CA THR A 399 19.43 -4.36 -13.34
C THR A 399 20.14 -4.68 -12.04
N LYS A 400 19.85 -3.93 -10.96
CA LYS A 400 20.51 -4.04 -9.65
C LYS A 400 22.02 -3.77 -9.71
N LYS A 401 22.46 -3.07 -10.75
CA LYS A 401 23.87 -2.66 -10.96
C LYS A 401 24.08 -1.21 -10.53
N PRO A 402 25.31 -0.85 -10.12
CA PRO A 402 25.62 0.51 -9.73
C PRO A 402 25.39 1.51 -10.86
N VAL A 403 24.93 2.69 -10.51
CA VAL A 403 24.81 3.85 -11.42
C VAL A 403 25.91 4.84 -11.17
N ILE A 404 26.13 5.74 -12.14
CA ILE A 404 27.09 6.83 -12.02
C ILE A 404 26.40 8.16 -12.34
N PHE A 405 27.03 9.28 -11.96
CA PHE A 405 26.68 10.58 -12.52
C PHE A 405 27.47 10.80 -13.81
N ARG A 406 26.75 11.11 -14.89
CA ARG A 406 27.34 11.32 -16.20
C ARG A 406 26.64 12.50 -16.88
N ALA A 407 27.39 13.48 -17.30
CA ALA A 407 26.88 14.60 -18.10
C ALA A 407 26.50 14.12 -19.51
N THR A 408 25.24 14.40 -19.87
CA THR A 408 24.71 14.05 -21.18
C THR A 408 23.57 15.02 -21.54
N ALA A 409 23.36 15.25 -22.83
CA ALA A 409 22.27 16.07 -23.31
C ALA A 409 20.95 15.29 -23.15
N GLN A 410 20.06 15.82 -22.32
CA GLN A 410 18.78 15.17 -21.98
C GLN A 410 17.65 16.19 -22.03
N TRP A 411 16.42 15.69 -22.09
CA TRP A 411 15.21 16.48 -21.93
C TRP A 411 14.77 16.50 -20.47
N PHE A 412 14.38 17.68 -19.99
CA PHE A 412 13.97 17.91 -18.60
C PHE A 412 12.59 18.55 -18.52
N ALA A 413 11.85 18.19 -17.49
CA ALA A 413 10.69 18.94 -17.01
C ALA A 413 11.13 19.78 -15.81
N SER A 414 10.88 21.09 -15.86
CA SER A 414 11.27 22.02 -14.80
C SER A 414 10.42 21.85 -13.56
N ILE A 415 10.98 21.28 -12.52
CA ILE A 415 10.36 21.24 -11.18
C ILE A 415 10.52 22.59 -10.48
N LYS A 416 11.65 23.25 -10.68
CA LYS A 416 11.91 24.58 -10.12
C LYS A 416 10.81 25.58 -10.50
N GLY A 417 10.31 25.52 -11.73
CA GLY A 417 9.26 26.44 -12.23
C GLY A 417 7.89 26.25 -11.57
N ILE A 418 7.62 25.10 -10.97
CA ILE A 418 6.33 24.77 -10.36
C ILE A 418 6.42 24.35 -8.88
N ARG A 419 7.60 24.40 -8.28
CA ARG A 419 7.85 23.92 -6.91
C ARG A 419 6.92 24.55 -5.89
N GLU A 420 6.78 25.86 -5.88
CA GLU A 420 5.93 26.57 -4.93
C GLU A 420 4.45 26.19 -5.10
N ASP A 421 4.01 26.02 -6.33
CA ASP A 421 2.64 25.57 -6.62
C ASP A 421 2.41 24.11 -6.16
N MET A 422 3.42 23.25 -6.33
CA MET A 422 3.35 21.87 -5.83
C MET A 422 3.28 21.83 -4.31
N LEU A 423 4.11 22.62 -3.62
CA LEU A 423 4.09 22.68 -2.15
C LEU A 423 2.75 23.17 -1.61
N ARG A 424 2.13 24.16 -2.24
CA ARG A 424 0.77 24.59 -1.89
C ARG A 424 -0.29 23.53 -2.17
N ALA A 425 -0.19 22.85 -3.30
CA ALA A 425 -1.12 21.76 -3.65
C ALA A 425 -1.07 20.61 -2.63
N ILE A 426 0.11 20.28 -2.10
CA ILE A 426 0.28 19.25 -1.05
C ILE A 426 -0.50 19.62 0.21
N GLU A 427 -0.53 20.89 0.61
CA GLU A 427 -1.24 21.37 1.80
C GLU A 427 -2.77 21.22 1.69
N GLU A 428 -3.32 21.22 0.48
CA GLU A 428 -4.76 21.09 0.22
C GLU A 428 -5.25 19.63 0.19
N VAL A 429 -4.35 18.66 0.19
CA VAL A 429 -4.65 17.22 0.11
C VAL A 429 -4.79 16.62 1.50
N ASN A 430 -5.76 15.72 1.68
CA ASN A 430 -5.90 14.93 2.90
C ASN A 430 -4.96 13.70 2.85
N TRP A 431 -3.97 13.67 3.73
CA TRP A 431 -2.98 12.60 3.81
C TRP A 431 -3.30 11.61 4.92
N VAL A 432 -3.36 10.33 4.56
CA VAL A 432 -3.59 9.22 5.50
C VAL A 432 -2.51 8.15 5.27
N PRO A 433 -1.61 7.90 6.22
CA PRO A 433 -1.36 8.64 7.46
C PRO A 433 -0.92 10.09 7.23
N THR A 434 -1.09 10.93 8.25
CA THR A 434 -0.79 12.38 8.17
C THR A 434 0.68 12.69 7.86
N TRP A 435 1.61 11.83 8.23
CA TRP A 435 3.04 11.99 7.93
C TRP A 435 3.35 12.01 6.42
N GLY A 436 2.43 11.54 5.59
CA GLY A 436 2.58 11.58 4.13
C GLY A 436 2.76 12.99 3.58
N GLU A 437 2.07 13.97 4.16
CA GLU A 437 2.24 15.39 3.81
C GLU A 437 3.70 15.84 3.97
N THR A 438 4.26 15.65 5.15
CA THR A 438 5.65 16.04 5.45
C THR A 438 6.64 15.31 4.54
N ARG A 439 6.41 14.03 4.29
CA ARG A 439 7.29 13.22 3.45
C ARG A 439 7.33 13.73 2.01
N LEU A 440 6.17 13.95 1.41
CA LEU A 440 6.12 14.46 0.03
C LEU A 440 6.59 15.91 -0.05
N HIS A 441 6.22 16.75 0.90
CA HIS A 441 6.70 18.13 0.98
C HIS A 441 8.23 18.20 0.96
N ASN A 442 8.90 17.42 1.80
CA ASN A 442 10.36 17.40 1.88
C ASN A 442 10.98 16.87 0.57
N MET A 443 10.38 15.87 -0.05
CA MET A 443 10.86 15.38 -1.35
C MET A 443 10.77 16.43 -2.46
N ILE A 444 9.70 17.21 -2.49
CA ILE A 444 9.51 18.27 -3.51
C ILE A 444 10.39 19.50 -3.24
N LYS A 445 10.55 19.85 -1.96
CA LYS A 445 11.37 21.00 -1.56
C LYS A 445 12.80 20.93 -2.11
N ASP A 446 13.39 19.75 -2.07
CA ASP A 446 14.79 19.53 -2.45
C ASP A 446 14.93 18.84 -3.83
N ARG A 447 13.82 18.64 -4.53
CA ARG A 447 13.82 17.95 -5.82
C ARG A 447 14.40 18.81 -6.93
N GLU A 448 15.34 18.25 -7.68
CA GLU A 448 15.85 18.83 -8.90
C GLU A 448 14.90 18.64 -10.09
N ASP A 449 15.19 19.27 -11.21
CA ASP A 449 14.42 19.12 -12.43
C ASP A 449 14.39 17.67 -12.89
N TRP A 450 13.27 17.27 -13.39
CA TRP A 450 13.00 15.88 -13.75
C TRP A 450 13.57 15.55 -15.12
N CYS A 451 14.56 14.67 -15.20
CA CYS A 451 15.04 14.11 -16.45
C CYS A 451 14.00 13.15 -17.02
N ILE A 452 13.34 13.56 -18.09
CA ILE A 452 12.22 12.79 -18.69
C ILE A 452 12.63 11.95 -19.89
N SER A 453 13.83 12.12 -20.44
CA SER A 453 14.29 11.35 -21.61
C SER A 453 14.99 10.07 -21.22
N ARG A 454 14.72 9.01 -21.99
CA ARG A 454 15.33 7.68 -21.84
C ARG A 454 15.82 7.17 -23.18
N GLN A 455 16.99 6.56 -23.18
CA GLN A 455 17.66 6.00 -24.38
C GLN A 455 17.26 4.54 -24.55
N ARG A 456 15.93 4.30 -24.52
CA ARG A 456 15.31 2.97 -24.67
C ARG A 456 14.32 2.99 -25.83
N ALA A 457 13.80 1.81 -26.21
CA ALA A 457 12.92 1.67 -27.36
C ALA A 457 11.44 1.58 -26.99
N TRP A 458 11.09 0.93 -25.85
CA TRP A 458 9.70 0.68 -25.48
C TRP A 458 9.17 1.71 -24.51
N GLY A 459 8.55 2.73 -25.03
CA GLY A 459 7.93 3.83 -24.34
C GLY A 459 7.32 4.84 -25.28
N VAL A 460 6.73 5.89 -24.75
CA VAL A 460 6.16 6.98 -25.56
C VAL A 460 7.28 7.91 -26.03
N PRO A 461 7.45 8.12 -27.32
CA PRO A 461 8.53 8.98 -27.82
C PRO A 461 8.33 10.45 -27.43
N ILE A 462 9.43 11.15 -27.24
CA ILE A 462 9.43 12.61 -27.04
C ILE A 462 9.13 13.27 -28.39
N PRO A 463 8.02 14.03 -28.51
CA PRO A 463 7.51 14.50 -29.81
C PRO A 463 8.22 15.77 -30.30
N VAL A 464 9.55 15.73 -30.39
CA VAL A 464 10.38 16.85 -30.80
C VAL A 464 11.00 16.57 -32.16
N PHE A 465 10.97 17.56 -33.02
CA PHE A 465 11.68 17.56 -34.31
C PHE A 465 12.93 18.47 -34.21
N TYR A 466 13.86 18.25 -35.11
CA TYR A 466 15.06 19.07 -35.24
C TYR A 466 15.20 19.64 -36.66
N GLY A 467 15.58 20.88 -36.73
CA GLY A 467 15.91 21.54 -37.98
C GLY A 467 17.30 21.15 -38.50
N GLU A 468 17.64 21.64 -39.67
CA GLU A 468 18.98 21.48 -40.30
C GLU A 468 20.10 22.06 -39.45
N ASP A 469 19.79 23.09 -38.69
CA ASP A 469 20.72 23.75 -37.75
C ASP A 469 20.88 23.04 -36.40
N GLY A 470 20.17 21.91 -36.22
CA GLY A 470 20.17 21.12 -34.97
C GLY A 470 19.28 21.69 -33.87
N GLU A 471 18.60 22.80 -34.11
CA GLU A 471 17.68 23.38 -33.13
C GLU A 471 16.37 22.59 -33.01
N ALA A 472 15.90 22.46 -31.78
CA ALA A 472 14.66 21.75 -31.50
C ALA A 472 13.43 22.53 -32.00
N ILE A 473 12.51 21.80 -32.63
CA ILE A 473 11.22 22.33 -33.08
C ILE A 473 10.14 21.66 -32.22
N LEU A 474 9.53 22.50 -31.39
CA LEU A 474 8.49 22.09 -30.43
C LEU A 474 7.46 23.22 -30.37
N THR A 475 6.45 23.14 -31.22
CA THR A 475 5.40 24.14 -31.36
C THR A 475 4.04 23.58 -31.10
N GLU A 476 3.04 24.44 -30.87
CA GLU A 476 1.65 24.02 -30.69
C GLU A 476 1.14 23.28 -31.95
N GLU A 477 1.53 23.72 -33.14
CA GLU A 477 1.15 23.08 -34.41
C GLU A 477 1.72 21.67 -34.52
N THR A 478 3.01 21.46 -34.24
CA THR A 478 3.65 20.14 -34.30
C THR A 478 3.10 19.18 -33.25
N ILE A 479 2.88 19.66 -32.03
CA ILE A 479 2.31 18.85 -30.94
C ILE A 479 0.88 18.43 -31.27
N SER A 480 0.02 19.36 -31.70
CA SER A 480 -1.37 19.03 -32.04
C SER A 480 -1.48 18.00 -33.15
N HIS A 481 -0.58 18.07 -34.14
CA HIS A 481 -0.52 17.09 -35.21
C HIS A 481 -0.09 15.69 -34.72
N VAL A 482 0.92 15.64 -33.85
CA VAL A 482 1.39 14.36 -33.26
C VAL A 482 0.30 13.75 -32.36
N VAL A 483 -0.45 14.57 -31.61
CA VAL A 483 -1.61 14.10 -30.81
C VAL A 483 -2.62 13.37 -31.69
N GLU A 484 -2.98 13.96 -32.84
CA GLU A 484 -3.93 13.35 -33.77
C GLU A 484 -3.36 12.06 -34.40
N LEU A 485 -2.06 12.06 -34.78
CA LEU A 485 -1.41 10.87 -35.33
C LEU A 485 -1.41 9.71 -34.31
N PHE A 486 -1.11 10.00 -33.02
CA PHE A 486 -1.10 8.96 -32.00
C PHE A 486 -2.48 8.47 -31.63
N ARG A 487 -3.49 9.35 -31.67
CA ARG A 487 -4.89 8.97 -31.46
C ARG A 487 -5.37 8.01 -32.54
N GLU A 488 -4.95 8.20 -33.78
CA GLU A 488 -5.31 7.34 -34.90
C GLU A 488 -4.49 6.05 -34.98
N HIS A 489 -3.16 6.16 -34.81
CA HIS A 489 -2.22 5.09 -35.11
C HIS A 489 -1.48 4.50 -33.89
N GLY A 490 -1.44 5.22 -32.77
CA GLY A 490 -0.58 4.90 -31.64
C GLY A 490 0.86 5.39 -31.84
N SER A 491 1.70 5.27 -30.79
CA SER A 491 3.07 5.83 -30.81
C SER A 491 4.06 5.08 -31.69
N ASN A 492 3.75 3.84 -32.11
CA ASN A 492 4.61 3.07 -33.03
C ASN A 492 4.86 3.81 -34.34
N ILE A 493 3.92 4.62 -34.79
CA ILE A 493 4.03 5.42 -36.00
C ILE A 493 5.25 6.36 -36.00
N TRP A 494 5.65 6.82 -34.82
CA TRP A 494 6.85 7.67 -34.68
C TRP A 494 8.13 7.00 -35.19
N PHE A 495 8.23 5.68 -35.01
CA PHE A 495 9.37 4.88 -35.42
C PHE A 495 9.19 4.18 -36.79
N GLU A 496 7.99 4.22 -37.34
CA GLU A 496 7.66 3.63 -38.66
C GLU A 496 7.81 4.63 -39.81
N ARG A 497 7.65 5.94 -39.53
CA ARG A 497 7.70 7.03 -40.53
C ARG A 497 8.88 7.95 -40.32
N ASP A 498 9.32 8.57 -41.41
CA ASP A 498 10.32 9.64 -41.36
C ASP A 498 9.74 10.92 -40.75
N ALA A 499 10.62 11.81 -40.24
CA ALA A 499 10.22 13.08 -39.63
C ALA A 499 9.30 13.92 -40.51
N LYS A 500 9.57 13.98 -41.79
CA LYS A 500 8.76 14.73 -42.76
C LYS A 500 7.30 14.25 -42.81
N ASP A 501 7.08 12.93 -42.71
CA ASP A 501 5.75 12.35 -42.78
C ASP A 501 4.99 12.42 -41.45
N LEU A 502 5.68 12.81 -40.37
CA LEU A 502 5.11 13.05 -39.05
C LEU A 502 4.78 14.52 -38.77
N LEU A 503 5.23 15.41 -39.63
CA LEU A 503 4.92 16.83 -39.60
C LEU A 503 3.65 17.15 -40.38
N PRO A 504 2.94 18.25 -40.04
CA PRO A 504 1.81 18.71 -40.85
C PRO A 504 2.19 18.90 -42.33
N GLU A 505 1.27 18.62 -43.22
CA GLU A 505 1.49 18.84 -44.65
C GLU A 505 1.87 20.32 -44.92
N GLY A 506 2.93 20.54 -45.67
CA GLY A 506 3.42 21.88 -45.98
C GLY A 506 4.09 22.62 -44.82
N PHE A 507 4.42 21.91 -43.73
CA PHE A 507 5.11 22.53 -42.58
C PHE A 507 6.46 23.12 -42.98
N THR A 508 6.73 24.36 -42.55
CA THR A 508 8.00 25.06 -42.73
C THR A 508 8.51 25.64 -41.41
N SER A 509 9.83 25.72 -41.27
CA SER A 509 10.49 26.31 -40.11
C SER A 509 11.71 27.10 -40.54
N PRO A 510 12.02 28.22 -39.87
CA PRO A 510 13.30 28.96 -40.07
C PRO A 510 14.53 28.09 -39.78
N HIS A 511 14.40 27.06 -38.95
CA HIS A 511 15.47 26.10 -38.60
C HIS A 511 15.75 25.09 -39.73
N SER A 512 14.90 25.02 -40.74
CA SER A 512 15.03 24.11 -41.90
C SER A 512 14.66 24.78 -43.19
N PRO A 513 15.54 25.68 -43.68
CA PRO A 513 15.26 26.44 -44.91
C PRO A 513 15.08 25.54 -46.15
N ASN A 514 15.68 24.35 -46.17
CA ASN A 514 15.59 23.36 -47.27
C ASN A 514 14.54 22.26 -47.01
N GLY A 515 13.74 22.40 -45.96
CA GLY A 515 12.69 21.46 -45.65
C GLY A 515 13.14 20.07 -45.17
N ARG A 516 14.37 19.98 -44.66
CA ARG A 516 14.89 18.71 -44.07
C ARG A 516 14.73 18.75 -42.57
N PHE A 517 14.14 17.66 -42.02
CA PHE A 517 13.86 17.54 -40.62
C PHE A 517 14.35 16.17 -40.11
N SER A 518 14.77 16.15 -38.86
CA SER A 518 14.99 14.93 -38.09
C SER A 518 14.08 14.94 -36.88
N LYS A 519 14.03 13.81 -36.18
CA LYS A 519 13.17 13.65 -34.99
C LYS A 519 13.96 13.12 -33.83
N GLU A 520 13.49 13.42 -32.62
CA GLU A 520 14.00 12.81 -31.39
C GLU A 520 13.74 11.30 -31.39
N THR A 521 14.69 10.51 -30.92
CA THR A 521 14.58 9.06 -30.80
C THR A 521 14.44 8.58 -29.37
N ASP A 522 14.68 9.45 -28.38
CA ASP A 522 14.47 9.13 -26.97
C ASP A 522 12.99 9.01 -26.66
N ILE A 523 12.70 8.17 -25.69
CA ILE A 523 11.35 7.98 -25.14
C ILE A 523 11.21 8.70 -23.81
N MET A 524 9.98 8.92 -23.36
CA MET A 524 9.70 9.49 -22.05
C MET A 524 9.94 8.48 -20.94
N ASP A 525 10.30 8.97 -19.76
CA ASP A 525 10.31 8.23 -18.52
C ASP A 525 8.94 7.56 -18.30
N VAL A 526 8.94 6.29 -17.91
CA VAL A 526 7.71 5.53 -17.63
C VAL A 526 6.85 6.19 -16.53
N TRP A 527 7.46 6.89 -15.59
CA TRP A 527 6.74 7.66 -14.57
C TRP A 527 6.02 8.89 -15.14
N PHE A 528 6.42 9.35 -16.30
CA PHE A 528 5.65 10.35 -17.05
C PHE A 528 4.38 9.72 -17.63
N ASP A 529 4.48 8.50 -18.16
CA ASP A 529 3.35 7.75 -18.70
C ASP A 529 2.27 7.54 -17.61
N SER A 530 2.63 6.89 -16.51
CA SER A 530 1.70 6.67 -15.40
C SER A 530 1.30 7.97 -14.67
N GLY A 531 2.20 8.93 -14.61
CA GLY A 531 1.96 10.25 -14.00
C GLY A 531 0.90 11.09 -14.72
N THR A 532 0.58 10.79 -15.97
CA THR A 532 -0.47 11.50 -16.73
C THR A 532 -1.81 10.81 -16.71
N SER A 533 -1.97 9.75 -15.92
CA SER A 533 -3.23 8.98 -15.86
C SER A 533 -4.43 9.81 -15.40
N HIS A 534 -4.24 10.83 -14.55
CA HIS A 534 -5.30 11.76 -14.18
C HIS A 534 -5.89 12.52 -15.38
N TRP A 535 -5.10 12.74 -16.43
CA TRP A 535 -5.51 13.36 -17.68
C TRP A 535 -5.99 12.33 -18.69
N GLY A 536 -5.22 11.27 -18.90
CA GLY A 536 -5.52 10.21 -19.86
C GLY A 536 -6.69 9.30 -19.49
N VAL A 537 -7.12 9.30 -18.24
CA VAL A 537 -8.21 8.44 -17.75
C VAL A 537 -9.35 9.26 -17.16
N LEU A 538 -9.09 10.09 -16.15
CA LEU A 538 -10.14 10.82 -15.43
C LEU A 538 -10.82 11.90 -16.30
N GLU A 539 -10.09 12.54 -17.19
CA GLU A 539 -10.64 13.50 -18.15
C GLU A 539 -11.18 12.86 -19.43
N GLU A 540 -10.70 11.64 -19.76
CA GLU A 540 -11.13 10.95 -20.99
C GLU A 540 -12.45 10.22 -20.83
N ARG A 541 -12.73 9.63 -19.67
CA ARG A 541 -13.92 8.81 -19.44
C ARG A 541 -15.05 9.64 -18.85
N GLU A 542 -16.22 9.59 -19.50
CA GLU A 542 -17.40 10.38 -19.13
C GLU A 542 -17.93 10.09 -17.71
N ASN A 543 -17.72 8.86 -17.22
CA ASN A 543 -18.19 8.44 -15.90
C ASN A 543 -17.17 8.67 -14.78
N LEU A 544 -16.04 9.28 -15.07
CA LEU A 544 -15.01 9.62 -14.08
C LEU A 544 -14.92 11.14 -13.90
N VAL A 545 -14.37 11.56 -12.78
CA VAL A 545 -14.20 12.97 -12.42
C VAL A 545 -12.76 13.23 -11.97
N ARG A 546 -12.23 14.36 -12.36
CA ARG A 546 -10.93 14.88 -11.92
C ARG A 546 -11.16 16.15 -11.05
N PRO A 547 -10.46 16.30 -9.91
CA PRO A 547 -9.50 15.35 -9.32
C PRO A 547 -10.18 14.07 -8.81
N ALA A 548 -9.39 13.00 -8.66
CA ALA A 548 -9.85 11.79 -7.98
C ALA A 548 -10.14 12.08 -6.50
N ASP A 549 -11.11 11.39 -5.92
CA ASP A 549 -11.36 11.48 -4.48
C ASP A 549 -10.25 10.81 -3.67
N LEU A 550 -9.67 9.74 -4.18
CA LEU A 550 -8.64 8.97 -3.49
C LEU A 550 -7.62 8.34 -4.44
N TYR A 551 -6.33 8.50 -4.10
CA TYR A 551 -5.22 7.65 -4.54
C TYR A 551 -4.84 6.73 -3.38
N LEU A 552 -4.73 5.44 -3.63
CA LEU A 552 -4.31 4.45 -2.65
C LEU A 552 -3.20 3.59 -3.22
N GLU A 553 -1.99 3.70 -2.69
CA GLU A 553 -0.83 2.90 -3.10
C GLU A 553 0.13 2.67 -1.93
N GLY A 554 1.19 1.91 -2.16
CA GLY A 554 2.26 1.70 -1.20
C GLY A 554 3.02 2.98 -0.84
N SER A 555 3.68 2.97 0.31
CA SER A 555 4.46 4.10 0.82
C SER A 555 5.69 4.45 -0.02
N ASP A 556 6.13 3.55 -0.89
CA ASP A 556 7.18 3.81 -1.88
C ASP A 556 6.74 4.80 -2.97
N GLN A 557 5.43 4.97 -3.17
CA GLN A 557 4.86 5.80 -4.22
C GLN A 557 4.91 7.31 -3.92
N TYR A 558 5.34 7.74 -2.75
CA TYR A 558 5.71 9.15 -2.51
C TYR A 558 6.86 9.59 -3.41
N ARG A 559 7.74 8.68 -3.78
CA ARG A 559 8.81 8.89 -4.75
C ARG A 559 8.42 8.52 -6.18
N GLY A 560 7.34 7.78 -6.36
CA GLY A 560 6.83 7.30 -7.64
C GLY A 560 5.57 8.03 -8.11
N TRP A 561 4.46 7.31 -8.18
CA TRP A 561 3.22 7.76 -8.80
C TRP A 561 2.55 8.96 -8.12
N PHE A 562 2.58 9.06 -6.80
CA PHE A 562 2.03 10.24 -6.09
C PHE A 562 2.74 11.51 -6.51
N ASN A 563 4.04 11.42 -6.69
CA ASN A 563 4.91 12.53 -7.08
C ASN A 563 4.77 12.88 -8.58
N SER A 564 4.86 11.88 -9.46
CA SER A 564 4.75 12.10 -10.91
C SER A 564 3.35 12.62 -11.31
N SER A 565 2.28 12.10 -10.70
CA SER A 565 0.92 12.58 -10.90
C SER A 565 0.76 14.03 -10.42
N LEU A 566 1.30 14.36 -9.25
CA LEU A 566 1.29 15.73 -8.72
C LEU A 566 2.05 16.68 -9.65
N SER A 567 3.24 16.28 -10.09
CA SER A 567 4.11 17.10 -10.96
C SER A 567 3.42 17.47 -12.27
N THR A 568 2.86 16.50 -12.98
CA THR A 568 2.17 16.73 -14.25
C THR A 568 0.87 17.51 -14.07
N SER A 569 0.10 17.21 -13.01
CA SER A 569 -1.15 17.89 -12.74
C SER A 569 -0.95 19.36 -12.37
N VAL A 570 -0.02 19.65 -11.48
CA VAL A 570 0.31 21.04 -11.09
C VAL A 570 0.88 21.80 -12.28
N ALA A 571 1.73 21.15 -13.08
CA ALA A 571 2.30 21.79 -14.29
C ALA A 571 1.24 22.28 -15.26
N ILE A 572 0.13 21.57 -15.43
CA ILE A 572 -0.91 21.92 -16.42
C ILE A 572 -2.12 22.63 -15.84
N THR A 573 -2.43 22.45 -14.55
CA THR A 573 -3.64 23.01 -13.92
C THR A 573 -3.39 23.82 -12.66
N GLY A 574 -2.19 23.77 -12.09
CA GLY A 574 -1.90 24.40 -10.79
C GLY A 574 -2.46 23.67 -9.57
N LYS A 575 -3.09 22.50 -9.76
CA LYS A 575 -3.79 21.75 -8.69
C LYS A 575 -3.34 20.29 -8.65
N ALA A 576 -3.46 19.67 -7.47
CA ALA A 576 -3.25 18.25 -7.30
C ALA A 576 -4.33 17.42 -8.06
N PRO A 577 -3.98 16.22 -8.54
CA PRO A 577 -4.93 15.34 -9.25
C PRO A 577 -5.80 14.51 -8.31
N TYR A 578 -5.60 14.62 -7.01
CA TYR A 578 -6.28 13.86 -5.96
C TYR A 578 -6.68 14.76 -4.79
N LYS A 579 -7.80 14.44 -4.14
CA LYS A 579 -8.26 15.11 -2.92
C LYS A 579 -7.68 14.49 -1.66
N ALA A 580 -7.41 13.18 -1.70
CA ALA A 580 -6.83 12.44 -0.59
C ALA A 580 -5.85 11.39 -1.12
N VAL A 581 -4.86 11.08 -0.28
CA VAL A 581 -3.89 10.00 -0.51
C VAL A 581 -3.86 9.10 0.72
N LEU A 582 -4.10 7.82 0.50
CA LEU A 582 -3.97 6.77 1.51
C LEU A 582 -2.79 5.88 1.12
N SER A 583 -1.81 5.75 2.00
CA SER A 583 -0.66 4.88 1.76
C SER A 583 -0.65 3.67 2.68
N HIS A 584 -0.24 2.53 2.12
CA HIS A 584 -0.03 1.30 2.88
C HIS A 584 1.45 0.93 2.95
N GLY A 585 1.80 0.10 3.95
CA GLY A 585 3.15 -0.43 4.10
C GLY A 585 3.42 -1.62 3.17
N PHE A 586 4.59 -2.21 3.34
CA PHE A 586 5.00 -3.41 2.61
C PHE A 586 4.52 -4.68 3.31
N VAL A 587 4.39 -5.75 2.53
CA VAL A 587 4.13 -7.10 3.07
C VAL A 587 5.46 -7.80 3.29
N LEU A 588 5.71 -8.18 4.54
CA LEU A 588 6.90 -8.88 4.99
C LEU A 588 6.56 -10.35 5.31
N ASP A 589 7.59 -11.19 5.41
CA ASP A 589 7.41 -12.58 5.84
C ASP A 589 7.02 -12.66 7.34
N GLY A 590 6.75 -13.86 7.84
CA GLY A 590 6.35 -14.07 9.23
C GLY A 590 7.38 -13.63 10.27
N GLU A 591 8.64 -13.46 9.89
CA GLU A 591 9.75 -13.00 10.73
C GLU A 591 10.05 -11.49 10.56
N GLY A 592 9.29 -10.79 9.71
CA GLY A 592 9.44 -9.36 9.45
C GLY A 592 10.54 -9.03 8.45
N ARG A 593 10.93 -9.97 7.60
CA ARG A 593 11.92 -9.77 6.54
C ARG A 593 11.25 -9.48 5.20
N LYS A 594 11.92 -8.70 4.38
CA LYS A 594 11.47 -8.45 2.99
C LYS A 594 11.44 -9.78 2.21
N MET A 595 10.36 -10.02 1.49
CA MET A 595 10.22 -11.20 0.64
C MET A 595 11.07 -11.07 -0.62
N SER A 596 11.80 -12.14 -0.97
CA SER A 596 12.51 -12.23 -2.23
C SER A 596 12.60 -13.69 -2.70
N LYS A 597 12.65 -13.87 -4.02
CA LYS A 597 12.82 -15.22 -4.61
C LYS A 597 14.16 -15.84 -4.23
N SER A 598 15.20 -15.02 -4.06
CA SER A 598 16.54 -15.48 -3.69
C SER A 598 16.62 -16.05 -2.26
N ILE A 599 15.83 -15.49 -1.33
CA ILE A 599 15.74 -15.98 0.06
C ILE A 599 14.76 -17.16 0.15
N GLY A 600 13.83 -17.29 -0.79
CA GLY A 600 12.83 -18.37 -0.80
C GLY A 600 11.69 -18.18 0.21
N ASN A 601 11.47 -16.96 0.69
CA ASN A 601 10.46 -16.60 1.69
C ASN A 601 9.19 -15.94 1.09
N THR A 602 8.98 -16.06 -0.21
CA THR A 602 7.82 -15.48 -0.89
C THR A 602 6.55 -16.31 -0.63
N LEU A 603 5.44 -15.63 -0.40
CA LEU A 603 4.11 -16.22 -0.33
C LEU A 603 3.37 -15.91 -1.64
N ASP A 604 2.97 -16.96 -2.35
CA ASP A 604 2.25 -16.84 -3.62
C ASP A 604 0.73 -16.75 -3.37
N PRO A 605 0.07 -15.62 -3.65
CA PRO A 605 -1.36 -15.47 -3.43
C PRO A 605 -2.19 -16.43 -4.28
N ILE A 606 -1.71 -16.84 -5.45
CA ILE A 606 -2.42 -17.79 -6.31
C ILE A 606 -2.52 -19.16 -5.63
N LYS A 607 -1.42 -19.63 -5.03
CA LYS A 607 -1.42 -20.87 -4.24
C LYS A 607 -2.33 -20.79 -3.03
N VAL A 608 -2.29 -19.66 -2.31
CA VAL A 608 -3.16 -19.43 -1.16
C VAL A 608 -4.62 -19.50 -1.56
N MET A 609 -5.02 -18.88 -2.68
CA MET A 609 -6.40 -18.94 -3.15
C MET A 609 -6.83 -20.36 -3.54
N LYS A 610 -5.94 -21.19 -4.06
CA LYS A 610 -6.20 -22.60 -4.37
C LYS A 610 -6.37 -23.47 -3.12
N GLN A 611 -5.73 -23.10 -2.02
CA GLN A 611 -5.75 -23.87 -0.76
C GLN A 611 -6.79 -23.37 0.22
N LEU A 612 -6.88 -22.06 0.44
CA LEU A 612 -7.69 -21.42 1.47
C LEU A 612 -8.83 -20.56 0.91
N GLY A 613 -8.68 -20.04 -0.31
CA GLY A 613 -9.64 -19.13 -0.92
C GLY A 613 -9.24 -17.65 -0.82
N ALA A 614 -9.85 -16.84 -1.66
CA ALA A 614 -9.60 -15.40 -1.71
C ALA A 614 -10.15 -14.67 -0.48
N ASP A 615 -11.30 -15.09 0.07
CA ASP A 615 -11.89 -14.46 1.26
C ASP A 615 -10.96 -14.53 2.48
N ILE A 616 -10.09 -15.53 2.57
CA ILE A 616 -9.10 -15.62 3.64
C ILE A 616 -8.02 -14.55 3.48
N ILE A 617 -7.54 -14.31 2.27
CA ILE A 617 -6.58 -13.22 2.00
C ILE A 617 -7.25 -11.87 2.30
N ARG A 618 -8.49 -11.68 1.86
CA ARG A 618 -9.27 -10.46 2.09
C ARG A 618 -9.47 -10.20 3.59
N LEU A 619 -9.78 -11.23 4.35
CA LEU A 619 -9.92 -11.14 5.80
C LEU A 619 -8.58 -10.82 6.48
N TRP A 620 -7.48 -11.44 6.02
CA TRP A 620 -6.14 -11.11 6.50
C TRP A 620 -5.80 -9.63 6.31
N VAL A 621 -6.07 -9.06 5.13
CA VAL A 621 -5.84 -7.64 4.84
C VAL A 621 -6.56 -6.73 5.83
N SER A 622 -7.79 -7.09 6.23
CA SER A 622 -8.54 -6.33 7.24
C SER A 622 -8.06 -6.58 8.68
N SER A 623 -7.34 -7.66 8.93
CA SER A 623 -6.90 -8.07 10.27
C SER A 623 -5.62 -7.39 10.75
N VAL A 624 -4.95 -6.63 9.91
CA VAL A 624 -3.64 -6.01 10.15
C VAL A 624 -3.72 -4.49 10.03
N ASP A 625 -2.81 -3.79 10.69
CA ASP A 625 -2.62 -2.35 10.50
C ASP A 625 -1.82 -2.11 9.20
N TYR A 626 -2.52 -2.07 8.08
CA TYR A 626 -1.94 -1.97 6.74
C TYR A 626 -1.22 -0.64 6.46
N GLN A 627 -1.44 0.41 7.27
CA GLN A 627 -0.75 1.70 7.12
C GLN A 627 0.73 1.60 7.48
N SER A 628 1.12 0.55 8.20
CA SER A 628 2.49 0.15 8.48
C SER A 628 2.84 -1.12 7.71
N ASP A 629 4.11 -1.53 7.76
CA ASP A 629 4.53 -2.82 7.21
C ASP A 629 3.82 -3.96 7.96
N VAL A 630 3.34 -4.95 7.22
CA VAL A 630 2.54 -6.06 7.75
C VAL A 630 3.21 -7.39 7.48
N ARG A 631 2.92 -8.38 8.31
CA ARG A 631 3.46 -9.74 8.19
C ARG A 631 2.43 -10.70 7.65
N VAL A 632 2.88 -11.66 6.86
CA VAL A 632 2.09 -12.78 6.40
C VAL A 632 2.92 -14.06 6.37
N SER A 633 2.30 -15.18 6.72
CA SER A 633 2.87 -16.52 6.64
C SER A 633 1.74 -17.53 6.54
N ASP A 634 2.06 -18.78 6.23
CA ASP A 634 1.06 -19.86 6.24
C ASP A 634 0.39 -20.01 7.61
N ASP A 635 1.15 -19.86 8.69
CA ASP A 635 0.60 -19.94 10.06
C ASP A 635 -0.34 -18.77 10.38
N ILE A 636 0.02 -17.56 9.98
CA ILE A 636 -0.85 -16.37 10.13
C ILE A 636 -2.16 -16.58 9.36
N LEU A 637 -2.09 -17.05 8.13
CA LEU A 637 -3.29 -17.33 7.31
C LEU A 637 -4.16 -18.44 7.87
N LYS A 638 -3.58 -19.47 8.48
CA LYS A 638 -4.34 -20.51 9.21
C LYS A 638 -5.10 -19.95 10.40
N GLN A 639 -4.50 -19.02 11.15
CA GLN A 639 -5.18 -18.32 12.24
C GLN A 639 -6.34 -17.47 11.74
N VAL A 640 -6.15 -16.76 10.63
CA VAL A 640 -7.23 -16.00 9.98
C VAL A 640 -8.34 -16.92 9.49
N ALA A 641 -8.00 -18.09 8.93
CA ALA A 641 -8.98 -19.09 8.51
C ALA A 641 -9.83 -19.62 9.68
N GLU A 642 -9.24 -19.74 10.87
CA GLU A 642 -10.00 -20.10 12.09
C GLU A 642 -11.00 -19.01 12.49
N VAL A 643 -10.62 -17.74 12.40
CA VAL A 643 -11.54 -16.61 12.64
C VAL A 643 -12.67 -16.62 11.60
N TYR A 644 -12.35 -16.83 10.34
CA TYR A 644 -13.34 -16.98 9.27
C TYR A 644 -14.33 -18.10 9.60
N ARG A 645 -13.84 -19.26 10.02
CA ARG A 645 -14.68 -20.41 10.38
C ARG A 645 -15.67 -20.05 11.50
N LYS A 646 -15.23 -19.32 12.51
CA LYS A 646 -16.09 -18.86 13.61
C LYS A 646 -17.19 -17.92 13.12
N ILE A 647 -16.83 -16.94 12.29
CA ILE A 647 -17.80 -16.02 11.68
C ILE A 647 -18.82 -16.79 10.83
N ARG A 648 -18.36 -17.71 9.98
CA ARG A 648 -19.23 -18.51 9.13
C ARG A 648 -20.18 -19.39 9.94
N ASN A 649 -19.69 -20.04 11.00
CA ASN A 649 -20.51 -20.86 11.88
C ASN A 649 -21.61 -20.03 12.56
N THR A 650 -21.29 -18.81 13.00
CA THR A 650 -22.28 -17.89 13.56
C THR A 650 -23.36 -17.54 12.53
N LEU A 651 -22.98 -17.16 11.33
CA LEU A 651 -23.93 -16.85 10.24
C LEU A 651 -24.83 -18.06 9.91
N ARG A 652 -24.25 -19.25 9.87
CA ARG A 652 -25.00 -20.47 9.63
C ARG A 652 -26.03 -20.78 10.74
N PHE A 653 -25.63 -20.56 11.97
CA PHE A 653 -26.54 -20.72 13.13
C PHE A 653 -27.74 -19.75 13.04
N LEU A 654 -27.48 -18.49 12.71
CA LEU A 654 -28.50 -17.48 12.50
C LEU A 654 -29.47 -17.89 11.38
N LEU A 655 -28.94 -18.30 10.24
CA LEU A 655 -29.73 -18.78 9.10
C LEU A 655 -30.61 -19.97 9.48
N GLY A 656 -30.05 -20.96 10.17
CA GLY A 656 -30.76 -22.19 10.55
C GLY A 656 -31.95 -21.93 11.46
N ASN A 657 -31.84 -20.96 12.35
CA ASN A 657 -32.88 -20.60 13.30
C ASN A 657 -33.93 -19.61 12.75
N LEU A 658 -33.76 -19.19 11.52
CA LEU A 658 -34.76 -18.39 10.80
C LEU A 658 -35.64 -19.20 9.86
N HIS A 659 -35.54 -20.54 9.92
CA HIS A 659 -36.44 -21.40 9.19
C HIS A 659 -37.90 -21.15 9.62
N GLY A 660 -38.78 -20.88 8.65
CA GLY A 660 -40.17 -20.54 8.92
C GLY A 660 -40.40 -19.13 9.45
N PHE A 661 -39.40 -18.28 9.47
CA PHE A 661 -39.52 -16.87 9.83
C PHE A 661 -39.70 -15.98 8.59
N ASP A 662 -40.82 -15.25 8.57
CA ASP A 662 -41.08 -14.22 7.56
C ASP A 662 -40.88 -12.83 8.20
N PRO A 663 -39.85 -12.05 7.81
CA PRO A 663 -39.57 -10.77 8.44
C PRO A 663 -40.72 -9.74 8.33
N LYS A 664 -41.57 -9.86 7.32
CA LYS A 664 -42.72 -8.97 7.14
C LYS A 664 -43.88 -9.26 8.07
N GLN A 665 -44.07 -10.55 8.43
CA GLN A 665 -45.19 -10.98 9.24
C GLN A 665 -44.81 -11.25 10.70
N HIS A 666 -43.62 -11.73 10.96
CA HIS A 666 -43.22 -12.28 12.26
C HIS A 666 -42.28 -11.38 13.07
N SER A 667 -41.79 -10.25 12.48
CA SER A 667 -40.90 -9.34 13.21
C SER A 667 -41.61 -8.66 14.38
N VAL A 668 -40.94 -8.63 15.52
CA VAL A 668 -41.40 -7.96 16.73
C VAL A 668 -40.78 -6.57 16.80
N LYS A 669 -41.55 -5.55 17.09
CA LYS A 669 -41.06 -4.17 17.25
C LYS A 669 -40.19 -4.06 18.50
N PHE A 670 -39.21 -3.16 18.46
CA PHE A 670 -38.28 -2.95 19.56
C PHE A 670 -39.01 -2.74 20.92
N GLU A 671 -40.06 -1.90 20.90
CA GLU A 671 -40.80 -1.54 22.10
C GLU A 671 -41.51 -2.76 22.73
N ASP A 672 -41.87 -3.75 21.92
CA ASP A 672 -42.60 -4.95 22.33
C ASP A 672 -41.68 -6.15 22.68
N MET A 673 -40.35 -5.96 22.53
CA MET A 673 -39.37 -6.99 22.84
C MET A 673 -39.17 -7.15 24.36
N PRO A 674 -38.84 -8.35 24.85
CA PRO A 674 -38.26 -8.51 26.19
C PRO A 674 -36.94 -7.70 26.35
N ASP A 675 -36.59 -7.41 27.60
CA ASP A 675 -35.45 -6.53 27.90
C ASP A 675 -34.11 -7.04 27.36
N LEU A 676 -33.87 -8.35 27.41
CA LEU A 676 -32.63 -8.93 26.86
C LEU A 676 -32.54 -8.72 25.34
N GLU A 677 -33.63 -8.91 24.62
CA GLU A 677 -33.70 -8.71 23.19
C GLU A 677 -33.49 -7.22 22.81
N LYS A 678 -34.08 -6.33 23.60
CA LYS A 678 -33.79 -4.86 23.47
C LYS A 678 -32.32 -4.58 23.66
N TYR A 679 -31.71 -5.15 24.70
CA TYR A 679 -30.27 -5.02 24.96
C TYR A 679 -29.43 -5.51 23.79
N MET A 680 -29.75 -6.67 23.23
CA MET A 680 -29.05 -7.20 22.05
C MET A 680 -29.21 -6.31 20.81
N MET A 681 -30.39 -5.72 20.61
CA MET A 681 -30.61 -4.76 19.53
C MET A 681 -29.79 -3.49 19.72
N VAL A 682 -29.66 -2.99 20.95
CA VAL A 682 -28.78 -1.84 21.26
C VAL A 682 -27.30 -2.19 21.02
N LYS A 683 -26.87 -3.38 21.42
CA LYS A 683 -25.49 -3.86 21.13
C LYS A 683 -25.23 -3.95 19.64
N LEU A 684 -26.16 -4.49 18.88
CA LEU A 684 -26.08 -4.57 17.42
C LEU A 684 -25.96 -3.16 16.80
N ASP A 685 -26.76 -2.23 17.26
CA ASP A 685 -26.74 -0.85 16.77
C ASP A 685 -25.39 -0.18 16.99
N LYS A 686 -24.77 -0.41 18.15
CA LYS A 686 -23.39 0.06 18.44
C LYS A 686 -22.34 -0.61 17.54
N VAL A 687 -22.50 -1.89 17.23
CA VAL A 687 -21.63 -2.58 16.27
C VAL A 687 -21.76 -1.96 14.88
N VAL A 688 -22.99 -1.72 14.43
CA VAL A 688 -23.24 -1.06 13.14
C VAL A 688 -22.58 0.32 13.08
N ALA A 689 -22.78 1.13 14.10
CA ALA A 689 -22.19 2.48 14.18
C ALA A 689 -20.65 2.44 14.15
N LYS A 690 -20.06 1.55 14.95
CA LYS A 690 -18.60 1.42 15.07
C LYS A 690 -17.96 0.91 13.76
N VAL A 691 -18.55 -0.08 13.12
CA VAL A 691 -18.04 -0.65 11.86
C VAL A 691 -18.19 0.35 10.72
N LYS A 692 -19.31 1.03 10.60
CA LYS A 692 -19.48 2.08 9.57
C LYS A 692 -18.48 3.21 9.73
N LYS A 693 -18.28 3.70 10.95
CA LYS A 693 -17.26 4.71 11.26
C LYS A 693 -15.86 4.22 10.90
N ALA A 694 -15.54 2.98 11.25
CA ALA A 694 -14.25 2.39 10.94
C ALA A 694 -13.98 2.32 9.43
N TYR A 695 -14.97 1.96 8.62
CA TYR A 695 -14.85 2.01 7.16
C TYR A 695 -14.63 3.45 6.66
N GLU A 696 -15.37 4.41 7.16
CA GLU A 696 -15.21 5.83 6.78
C GLU A 696 -13.82 6.38 7.10
N GLU A 697 -13.23 5.92 8.20
CA GLU A 697 -11.91 6.33 8.65
C GLU A 697 -10.78 5.43 8.15
N TYR A 698 -11.07 4.48 7.27
CA TYR A 698 -10.11 3.51 6.72
C TYR A 698 -9.44 2.63 7.78
N GLN A 699 -10.13 2.36 8.89
CA GLN A 699 -9.66 1.54 10.02
C GLN A 699 -10.21 0.10 9.90
N PHE A 700 -9.71 -0.67 8.96
CA PHE A 700 -10.26 -1.99 8.66
C PHE A 700 -9.99 -3.04 9.74
N ILE A 701 -8.92 -2.87 10.52
CA ILE A 701 -8.65 -3.71 11.70
C ILE A 701 -9.77 -3.58 12.75
N THR A 702 -10.35 -2.41 12.90
CA THR A 702 -11.51 -2.18 13.76
C THR A 702 -12.74 -2.89 13.24
N VAL A 703 -12.96 -2.90 11.92
CA VAL A 703 -14.02 -3.69 11.26
C VAL A 703 -13.86 -5.16 11.60
N TYR A 704 -12.68 -5.71 11.37
CA TYR A 704 -12.34 -7.10 11.65
C TYR A 704 -12.60 -7.48 13.11
N ASN A 705 -12.02 -6.75 14.03
CA ASN A 705 -12.13 -7.02 15.46
C ASN A 705 -13.58 -6.89 15.96
N THR A 706 -14.31 -5.89 15.51
CA THR A 706 -15.68 -5.62 15.95
C THR A 706 -16.62 -6.73 15.50
N ILE A 707 -16.55 -7.13 14.23
CA ILE A 707 -17.36 -8.24 13.68
C ILE A 707 -16.99 -9.56 14.37
N HIS A 708 -15.70 -9.86 14.47
CA HIS A 708 -15.24 -11.08 15.13
C HIS A 708 -15.70 -11.18 16.57
N ASN A 709 -15.53 -10.11 17.35
CA ASN A 709 -15.93 -10.09 18.77
C ASN A 709 -17.44 -10.20 18.94
N PHE A 710 -18.23 -9.52 18.12
CA PHE A 710 -19.67 -9.64 18.16
C PHE A 710 -20.14 -11.08 17.87
N CYS A 711 -19.58 -11.73 16.85
CA CYS A 711 -19.89 -13.11 16.53
C CYS A 711 -19.49 -14.09 17.63
N THR A 712 -18.31 -13.94 18.22
CA THR A 712 -17.74 -14.92 19.16
C THR A 712 -18.11 -14.65 20.63
N ILE A 713 -18.16 -13.40 21.06
CA ILE A 713 -18.41 -13.01 22.46
C ILE A 713 -19.90 -12.77 22.68
N GLU A 714 -20.49 -11.81 21.98
CA GLU A 714 -21.88 -11.39 22.22
C GLU A 714 -22.88 -12.44 21.74
N LEU A 715 -22.68 -13.01 20.56
CA LEU A 715 -23.58 -14.03 20.01
C LEU A 715 -23.22 -15.43 20.45
N SER A 716 -22.14 -16.01 19.96
CA SER A 716 -21.89 -17.46 20.14
C SER A 716 -21.68 -17.90 21.58
N SER A 717 -20.90 -17.13 22.37
CA SER A 717 -20.62 -17.53 23.76
C SER A 717 -21.71 -17.13 24.78
N PHE A 718 -22.68 -16.34 24.38
CA PHE A 718 -23.75 -15.90 25.24
C PHE A 718 -25.13 -16.08 24.62
N TYR A 719 -25.53 -15.11 23.76
CA TYR A 719 -26.94 -14.99 23.34
C TYR A 719 -27.48 -16.22 22.61
N LEU A 720 -26.70 -16.74 21.65
CA LEU A 720 -27.13 -17.90 20.87
C LEU A 720 -27.21 -19.16 21.71
N ASP A 721 -26.28 -19.31 22.64
CA ASP A 721 -26.29 -20.49 23.53
C ASP A 721 -27.53 -20.50 24.48
N MET A 722 -27.81 -19.34 25.06
CA MET A 722 -28.98 -19.13 25.90
C MET A 722 -30.29 -19.24 25.09
N ALA A 723 -30.34 -18.71 23.89
CA ALA A 723 -31.53 -18.67 23.06
C ALA A 723 -31.99 -20.05 22.55
N LYS A 724 -31.11 -21.04 22.48
CA LYS A 724 -31.42 -22.41 22.03
C LYS A 724 -32.63 -23.01 22.72
N ASP A 725 -32.76 -22.84 24.03
CA ASP A 725 -33.88 -23.34 24.78
C ASP A 725 -35.22 -22.82 24.24
N THR A 726 -35.38 -21.52 24.15
CA THR A 726 -36.60 -20.91 23.61
C THR A 726 -36.81 -21.22 22.13
N LEU A 727 -35.77 -21.18 21.32
CA LEU A 727 -35.85 -21.41 19.87
C LEU A 727 -36.34 -22.84 19.52
N TYR A 728 -35.87 -23.83 20.26
CA TYR A 728 -36.14 -25.24 19.94
C TYR A 728 -37.37 -25.80 20.65
N ILE A 729 -37.68 -25.30 21.84
CA ILE A 729 -38.63 -25.88 22.75
C ILE A 729 -39.99 -25.19 22.69
N GLN A 730 -40.02 -23.86 22.56
CA GLN A 730 -41.27 -23.09 22.53
C GLN A 730 -42.05 -23.32 21.24
N ALA A 731 -43.31 -22.91 21.24
CA ALA A 731 -44.16 -22.95 20.06
C ALA A 731 -43.64 -22.04 18.97
N GLU A 732 -43.93 -22.34 17.72
CA GLU A 732 -43.46 -21.59 16.55
C GLU A 732 -43.85 -20.10 16.63
N ASP A 733 -45.07 -19.79 17.08
CA ASP A 733 -45.66 -18.46 17.20
C ASP A 733 -45.45 -17.80 18.58
N ASP A 734 -44.66 -18.38 19.46
CA ASP A 734 -44.35 -17.82 20.77
C ASP A 734 -43.71 -16.43 20.64
N HIS A 735 -44.21 -15.45 21.39
CA HIS A 735 -43.77 -14.07 21.32
C HIS A 735 -42.27 -13.89 21.61
N LYS A 736 -41.78 -14.58 22.66
CA LYS A 736 -40.35 -14.53 23.00
C LYS A 736 -39.50 -15.18 21.92
N ARG A 737 -39.95 -16.33 21.37
CA ARG A 737 -39.28 -16.96 20.24
C ARG A 737 -39.21 -16.05 19.02
N ARG A 738 -40.33 -15.39 18.65
CA ARG A 738 -40.37 -14.43 17.53
C ARG A 738 -39.48 -13.20 17.80
N SER A 739 -39.43 -12.73 19.06
CA SER A 739 -38.52 -11.66 19.45
C SER A 739 -37.06 -12.04 19.25
N ILE A 740 -36.65 -13.25 19.68
CA ILE A 740 -35.30 -13.77 19.44
C ILE A 740 -35.02 -13.89 17.94
N GLN A 741 -35.95 -14.48 17.18
CA GLN A 741 -35.77 -14.59 15.71
C GLN A 741 -35.65 -13.23 15.06
N THR A 742 -36.30 -12.20 15.53
CA THR A 742 -36.15 -10.84 15.05
C THR A 742 -34.73 -10.33 15.32
N VAL A 743 -34.19 -10.56 16.51
CA VAL A 743 -32.80 -10.19 16.83
C VAL A 743 -31.81 -10.95 15.93
N LEU A 744 -32.05 -12.25 15.72
CA LEU A 744 -31.22 -13.08 14.84
C LEU A 744 -31.26 -12.59 13.39
N TYR A 745 -32.42 -12.23 12.89
CA TYR A 745 -32.62 -11.70 11.54
C TYR A 745 -31.93 -10.37 11.36
N GLN A 746 -32.10 -9.42 12.28
CA GLN A 746 -31.43 -8.12 12.23
C GLN A 746 -29.91 -8.25 12.35
N SER A 747 -29.43 -9.16 13.21
CA SER A 747 -28.01 -9.46 13.35
C SER A 747 -27.43 -10.06 12.07
N LEU A 748 -28.16 -11.00 11.45
CA LEU A 748 -27.74 -11.62 10.19
C LEU A 748 -27.66 -10.60 9.04
N MET A 749 -28.69 -9.76 8.90
CA MET A 749 -28.72 -8.70 7.89
C MET A 749 -27.56 -7.72 8.08
N ALA A 750 -27.35 -7.24 9.30
CA ALA A 750 -26.28 -6.32 9.62
C ALA A 750 -24.91 -6.94 9.40
N LEU A 751 -24.65 -8.13 9.92
CA LEU A 751 -23.34 -8.80 9.76
C LEU A 751 -23.02 -9.11 8.31
N THR A 752 -24.01 -9.56 7.52
CA THR A 752 -23.83 -9.85 6.10
C THR A 752 -23.47 -8.58 5.32
N LYS A 753 -24.19 -7.50 5.54
CA LYS A 753 -23.92 -6.21 4.88
C LYS A 753 -22.59 -5.60 5.33
N LEU A 754 -22.32 -5.61 6.64
CA LEU A 754 -21.09 -5.02 7.19
C LEU A 754 -19.83 -5.81 6.78
N SER A 755 -19.94 -7.12 6.59
CA SER A 755 -18.82 -7.96 6.16
C SER A 755 -18.64 -8.03 4.64
N ALA A 756 -19.63 -7.58 3.86
CA ALA A 756 -19.63 -7.70 2.39
C ALA A 756 -18.43 -7.06 1.70
N PRO A 757 -17.93 -5.88 2.11
CA PRO A 757 -16.72 -5.31 1.52
C PRO A 757 -15.47 -6.17 1.72
N VAL A 758 -15.38 -6.90 2.81
CA VAL A 758 -14.23 -7.77 3.15
C VAL A 758 -14.44 -9.19 2.66
N LEU A 759 -15.49 -9.85 3.14
CA LEU A 759 -15.85 -11.24 2.81
C LEU A 759 -16.85 -11.28 1.65
N SER A 760 -16.45 -10.74 0.51
CA SER A 760 -17.35 -10.45 -0.60
C SER A 760 -18.03 -11.69 -1.17
N HIS A 761 -17.32 -12.81 -1.28
CA HIS A 761 -17.89 -14.08 -1.76
C HIS A 761 -18.83 -14.70 -0.73
N THR A 762 -18.40 -14.78 0.51
CA THR A 762 -19.18 -15.36 1.60
C THR A 762 -20.46 -14.56 1.86
N ALA A 763 -20.38 -13.24 1.84
CA ALA A 763 -21.55 -12.37 2.05
C ALA A 763 -22.63 -12.59 0.97
N ASP A 764 -22.24 -12.69 -0.28
CA ASP A 764 -23.18 -12.99 -1.37
C ASP A 764 -23.73 -14.43 -1.31
N GLU A 765 -22.93 -15.39 -0.86
CA GLU A 765 -23.40 -16.75 -0.60
C GLU A 765 -24.46 -16.76 0.50
N VAL A 766 -24.19 -16.11 1.63
CA VAL A 766 -25.15 -16.00 2.76
C VAL A 766 -26.43 -15.30 2.33
N TRP A 767 -26.30 -14.23 1.54
CA TRP A 767 -27.45 -13.43 1.08
C TRP A 767 -28.55 -14.26 0.42
N GLU A 768 -28.17 -15.26 -0.37
CA GLU A 768 -29.12 -16.13 -1.06
C GLU A 768 -30.03 -16.93 -0.12
N TYR A 769 -29.60 -17.15 1.12
CA TYR A 769 -30.31 -17.97 2.11
C TYR A 769 -31.09 -17.14 3.13
N ILE A 770 -30.98 -15.81 3.11
CA ILE A 770 -31.69 -14.94 4.03
C ILE A 770 -33.14 -14.82 3.59
N PRO A 771 -34.12 -15.09 4.49
CA PRO A 771 -35.54 -15.00 4.14
C PRO A 771 -35.97 -13.55 3.84
N GLY A 772 -36.79 -13.37 2.81
CA GLY A 772 -37.42 -12.10 2.50
C GLY A 772 -36.54 -11.03 1.85
N VAL A 773 -35.38 -11.41 1.27
CA VAL A 773 -34.55 -10.49 0.48
C VAL A 773 -35.01 -10.48 -0.98
N ASP A 774 -35.08 -9.29 -1.56
CA ASP A 774 -35.58 -9.10 -2.93
C ASP A 774 -34.42 -8.89 -3.92
N GLU A 775 -33.30 -8.29 -3.49
CA GLU A 775 -32.13 -8.05 -4.34
C GLU A 775 -31.36 -9.36 -4.62
N VAL A 776 -30.85 -9.48 -5.83
CA VAL A 776 -30.09 -10.65 -6.30
C VAL A 776 -28.69 -10.75 -5.67
N SER A 777 -28.20 -9.66 -5.07
CA SER A 777 -26.89 -9.58 -4.42
C SER A 777 -26.92 -8.56 -3.28
N VAL A 778 -26.19 -8.85 -2.22
CA VAL A 778 -25.97 -7.89 -1.12
C VAL A 778 -25.28 -6.61 -1.60
N GLN A 779 -24.54 -6.68 -2.70
CA GLN A 779 -23.83 -5.53 -3.31
C GLN A 779 -24.78 -4.43 -3.83
N LEU A 780 -26.05 -4.77 -4.08
CA LEU A 780 -27.08 -3.82 -4.53
C LEU A 780 -27.81 -3.16 -3.36
N THR A 781 -27.46 -3.48 -2.13
CA THR A 781 -28.08 -2.94 -0.92
C THR A 781 -27.27 -1.80 -0.32
N THR A 782 -27.85 -1.10 0.63
CA THR A 782 -27.18 -0.08 1.42
C THR A 782 -26.70 -0.66 2.75
N MET A 783 -25.65 -0.06 3.34
CA MET A 783 -25.20 -0.41 4.69
C MET A 783 -26.34 -0.26 5.70
N PRO A 784 -26.31 -1.04 6.79
CA PRO A 784 -27.34 -0.93 7.84
C PRO A 784 -27.39 0.50 8.41
N GLU A 785 -28.60 0.97 8.70
CA GLU A 785 -28.80 2.25 9.37
C GLU A 785 -28.54 2.15 10.87
N VAL A 786 -27.95 3.19 11.44
CA VAL A 786 -27.81 3.36 12.89
C VAL A 786 -29.16 3.85 13.45
N LYS A 787 -29.76 3.10 14.34
CA LYS A 787 -31.09 3.41 14.90
C LYS A 787 -31.05 4.45 16.01
N ASN A 788 -29.93 4.55 16.75
CA ASN A 788 -29.79 5.47 17.89
C ASN A 788 -30.93 5.36 18.92
N TYR A 789 -31.13 4.15 19.44
CA TYR A 789 -32.16 3.91 20.46
C TYR A 789 -31.97 4.83 21.67
N GLN A 790 -33.05 5.49 22.09
CA GLN A 790 -33.03 6.45 23.18
C GLN A 790 -33.56 5.86 24.49
N GLY A 791 -33.06 6.36 25.63
CA GLY A 791 -33.52 5.95 26.95
C GLY A 791 -33.11 4.54 27.37
N THR A 792 -32.02 4.04 26.79
CA THR A 792 -31.52 2.67 27.00
C THR A 792 -30.37 2.58 28.02
N GLU A 793 -29.94 3.68 28.61
CA GLU A 793 -28.75 3.75 29.48
C GLU A 793 -28.87 2.82 30.70
N LYS A 794 -30.06 2.80 31.32
CA LYS A 794 -30.31 1.92 32.45
C LYS A 794 -30.32 0.45 32.03
N LEU A 795 -30.98 0.14 30.94
CA LEU A 795 -31.02 -1.19 30.35
C LEU A 795 -29.60 -1.72 30.08
N GLU A 796 -28.78 -0.92 29.41
CA GLU A 796 -27.39 -1.27 29.10
C GLU A 796 -26.57 -1.53 30.36
N LYS A 797 -26.66 -0.61 31.34
CA LYS A 797 -25.94 -0.73 32.59
C LYS A 797 -26.31 -2.00 33.36
N ASP A 798 -27.61 -2.28 33.47
CA ASP A 798 -28.11 -3.45 34.18
C ASP A 798 -27.63 -4.76 33.52
N TRP A 799 -27.71 -4.85 32.19
CA TRP A 799 -27.28 -6.04 31.46
C TRP A 799 -25.76 -6.17 31.34
N ASP A 800 -25.01 -5.07 31.30
CA ASP A 800 -23.54 -5.12 31.37
C ASP A 800 -23.08 -5.71 32.71
N VAL A 801 -23.70 -5.30 33.83
CA VAL A 801 -23.46 -5.90 35.14
C VAL A 801 -23.86 -7.39 35.17
N PHE A 802 -24.96 -7.75 34.51
CA PHE A 802 -25.37 -9.15 34.40
C PHE A 802 -24.32 -10.01 33.69
N MET A 803 -23.63 -9.47 32.68
CA MET A 803 -22.55 -10.19 31.99
C MET A 803 -21.41 -10.52 32.95
N ASP A 804 -21.05 -9.60 33.86
CA ASP A 804 -20.06 -9.86 34.90
C ASP A 804 -20.54 -10.94 35.88
N VAL A 805 -21.80 -10.87 36.31
CA VAL A 805 -22.42 -11.90 37.14
C VAL A 805 -22.43 -13.28 36.44
N ARG A 806 -22.72 -13.30 35.16
CA ARG A 806 -22.69 -14.52 34.36
C ARG A 806 -21.31 -15.17 34.35
N ASP A 807 -20.26 -14.36 34.18
CA ASP A 807 -18.85 -14.86 34.21
C ASP A 807 -18.53 -15.47 35.59
N GLU A 808 -18.99 -14.84 36.65
CA GLU A 808 -18.82 -15.34 38.02
C GLU A 808 -19.58 -16.69 38.22
N VAL A 809 -20.81 -16.78 37.75
CA VAL A 809 -21.59 -18.02 37.79
C VAL A 809 -20.96 -19.16 36.98
N LEU A 810 -20.41 -18.84 35.79
CA LEU A 810 -19.69 -19.80 34.96
C LEU A 810 -18.45 -20.35 35.67
N LYS A 811 -17.73 -19.50 36.41
CA LYS A 811 -16.61 -19.96 37.24
C LYS A 811 -17.04 -20.92 38.34
N ALA A 812 -18.13 -20.57 39.04
CA ALA A 812 -18.68 -21.43 40.08
C ALA A 812 -19.12 -22.81 39.52
N LEU A 813 -19.76 -22.83 38.35
CA LEU A 813 -20.16 -24.07 37.68
C LEU A 813 -18.95 -24.91 37.24
N GLU A 814 -17.89 -24.30 36.77
CA GLU A 814 -16.66 -24.99 36.38
C GLU A 814 -15.92 -25.58 37.60
N GLU A 815 -15.86 -24.85 38.71
CA GLU A 815 -15.31 -25.35 39.96
C GLU A 815 -16.14 -26.56 40.45
N ALA A 816 -17.49 -26.50 40.42
CA ALA A 816 -18.37 -27.58 40.80
C ALA A 816 -18.19 -28.83 39.91
N ARG A 817 -17.94 -28.58 38.60
CA ARG A 817 -17.65 -29.68 37.65
C ARG A 817 -16.33 -30.34 37.95
N SER A 818 -15.29 -29.53 38.21
CA SER A 818 -13.94 -30.02 38.58
C SER A 818 -13.97 -30.84 39.86
N GLN A 819 -14.81 -30.45 40.83
CA GLN A 819 -15.05 -31.17 42.09
C GLN A 819 -16.02 -32.36 41.95
N LYS A 820 -16.53 -32.58 40.74
CA LYS A 820 -17.55 -33.64 40.45
C LYS A 820 -18.88 -33.50 41.20
N THR A 821 -19.21 -32.32 41.70
CA THR A 821 -20.48 -31.98 42.29
C THR A 821 -21.61 -32.04 41.24
N ILE A 822 -21.28 -31.65 40.01
CA ILE A 822 -22.16 -31.73 38.83
C ILE A 822 -21.43 -32.38 37.67
N GLY A 823 -22.16 -32.97 36.72
CA GLY A 823 -21.60 -33.48 35.46
C GLY A 823 -21.72 -32.47 34.34
N LYS A 824 -22.88 -31.93 34.09
CA LYS A 824 -23.19 -30.90 33.09
C LYS A 824 -23.84 -29.72 33.78
N SER A 825 -23.59 -28.50 33.27
CA SER A 825 -24.24 -27.29 33.80
C SER A 825 -25.76 -27.37 33.79
N LEU A 826 -26.36 -27.96 32.76
CA LEU A 826 -27.80 -28.10 32.63
C LEU A 826 -28.41 -28.96 33.74
N THR A 827 -27.65 -29.83 34.40
CA THR A 827 -28.14 -30.66 35.54
C THR A 827 -27.92 -29.99 36.89
N ALA A 828 -27.44 -28.75 36.92
CA ALA A 828 -27.17 -28.00 38.14
C ALA A 828 -28.37 -27.23 38.65
N SER A 829 -28.41 -27.06 39.98
CA SER A 829 -29.22 -26.06 40.66
C SER A 829 -28.28 -25.05 41.29
N ILE A 830 -28.56 -23.79 41.09
CA ILE A 830 -27.74 -22.68 41.64
C ILE A 830 -28.58 -21.75 42.51
N THR A 831 -27.97 -21.24 43.56
CA THR A 831 -28.54 -20.15 44.38
C THR A 831 -27.54 -18.99 44.34
N LEU A 832 -28.05 -17.83 43.96
CA LEU A 832 -27.28 -16.60 43.85
C LEU A 832 -27.50 -15.77 45.13
N TYR A 833 -26.42 -15.28 45.71
CA TYR A 833 -26.40 -14.34 46.84
C TYR A 833 -25.79 -13.03 46.39
N PRO A 834 -26.61 -12.10 45.86
CA PRO A 834 -26.09 -10.83 45.29
C PRO A 834 -25.76 -9.77 46.31
N THR A 835 -25.07 -8.73 45.88
CA THR A 835 -24.95 -7.49 46.63
C THR A 835 -26.32 -6.82 46.83
N GLU A 836 -26.46 -5.97 47.83
CA GLU A 836 -27.70 -5.26 48.12
C GLU A 836 -28.22 -4.44 46.90
N ALA A 837 -27.32 -3.80 46.20
CA ALA A 837 -27.65 -3.00 45.01
C ALA A 837 -28.15 -3.84 43.81
N LEU A 838 -27.67 -5.06 43.67
CA LEU A 838 -27.99 -5.95 42.55
C LEU A 838 -29.24 -6.80 42.76
N LYS A 839 -29.55 -7.11 44.00
CA LYS A 839 -30.63 -8.05 44.34
C LYS A 839 -31.98 -7.68 43.72
N PRO A 840 -32.53 -6.46 43.84
CA PRO A 840 -33.85 -6.13 43.29
C PRO A 840 -33.93 -6.35 41.77
N TRP A 841 -32.87 -6.04 41.06
CA TRP A 841 -32.85 -6.24 39.62
C TRP A 841 -32.79 -7.73 39.25
N LEU A 842 -31.96 -8.53 39.91
CA LEU A 842 -31.89 -9.98 39.66
C LEU A 842 -33.22 -10.69 39.93
N GLU A 843 -33.90 -10.29 40.97
CA GLU A 843 -35.23 -10.81 41.30
C GLU A 843 -36.29 -10.45 40.21
N SER A 844 -36.09 -9.33 39.51
CA SER A 844 -37.01 -8.85 38.48
C SER A 844 -36.80 -9.47 37.10
N VAL A 845 -35.61 -10.02 36.83
CA VAL A 845 -35.23 -10.49 35.47
C VAL A 845 -36.05 -11.68 35.00
N GLY A 846 -36.38 -12.61 35.91
CA GLY A 846 -37.05 -13.86 35.53
C GLY A 846 -36.19 -14.83 34.70
N ASP A 847 -36.63 -16.05 34.59
CA ASP A 847 -35.98 -17.09 33.76
C ASP A 847 -34.43 -17.21 33.92
N LEU A 848 -33.93 -16.95 35.14
CA LEU A 848 -32.49 -17.03 35.44
C LEU A 848 -31.88 -18.39 35.09
N ASN A 849 -32.65 -19.47 35.23
CA ASN A 849 -32.20 -20.81 34.86
C ASN A 849 -31.87 -20.94 33.37
N LYS A 850 -32.60 -20.24 32.51
CA LYS A 850 -32.34 -20.22 31.05
C LYS A 850 -31.10 -19.35 30.73
N LEU A 851 -30.96 -18.23 31.40
CA LEU A 851 -29.84 -17.31 31.23
C LEU A 851 -28.49 -17.92 31.63
N PHE A 852 -28.48 -18.77 32.66
CA PHE A 852 -27.30 -19.50 33.13
C PHE A 852 -27.18 -20.91 32.56
N ILE A 853 -28.18 -21.37 31.82
CA ILE A 853 -28.23 -22.70 31.21
C ILE A 853 -28.10 -23.80 32.31
N VAL A 854 -28.92 -23.69 33.33
CA VAL A 854 -29.02 -24.63 34.43
C VAL A 854 -30.49 -25.08 34.60
N SER A 855 -30.70 -26.17 35.32
CA SER A 855 -32.08 -26.68 35.58
C SER A 855 -32.85 -25.75 36.51
N LYS A 856 -32.20 -25.22 37.52
CA LYS A 856 -32.82 -24.36 38.53
C LYS A 856 -31.87 -23.24 38.92
N ALA A 857 -32.39 -22.00 39.02
CA ALA A 857 -31.67 -20.85 39.53
C ALA A 857 -32.56 -20.00 40.41
N GLU A 858 -32.12 -19.70 41.62
CA GLU A 858 -32.86 -18.92 42.60
C GLU A 858 -31.98 -17.78 43.14
N VAL A 859 -32.60 -16.66 43.49
CA VAL A 859 -31.99 -15.58 44.25
C VAL A 859 -32.26 -15.81 45.74
N GLY A 860 -31.20 -16.04 46.50
CA GLY A 860 -31.25 -16.20 47.95
C GLY A 860 -31.15 -14.87 48.73
N GLY A 861 -30.57 -14.97 49.90
CA GLY A 861 -30.26 -13.77 50.73
C GLY A 861 -29.21 -12.88 50.10
N LEU A 862 -28.66 -11.95 50.88
CA LEU A 862 -27.58 -11.09 50.47
C LEU A 862 -26.25 -11.85 50.44
N LYS A 863 -25.26 -11.30 49.73
CA LYS A 863 -23.91 -11.87 49.62
C LYS A 863 -23.29 -12.17 50.98
N SER A 864 -23.56 -11.30 51.99
CA SER A 864 -23.10 -11.48 53.36
C SER A 864 -23.78 -12.68 54.09
N GLU A 865 -24.90 -13.15 53.56
CA GLU A 865 -25.70 -14.23 54.12
C GLU A 865 -25.43 -15.60 53.39
N ALA A 866 -24.49 -15.60 52.48
CA ALA A 866 -24.15 -16.80 51.72
C ALA A 866 -23.54 -17.86 52.64
N PRO A 867 -23.82 -19.18 52.39
CA PRO A 867 -23.22 -20.26 53.16
C PRO A 867 -21.70 -20.30 52.88
N ASP A 868 -20.95 -20.82 53.88
CA ASP A 868 -19.49 -20.94 53.81
C ASP A 868 -19.02 -21.79 52.63
N SER A 869 -19.87 -22.70 52.12
CA SER A 869 -19.62 -23.56 50.97
C SER A 869 -19.80 -22.86 49.61
N ALA A 870 -20.37 -21.65 49.63
CA ALA A 870 -20.57 -20.88 48.37
C ALA A 870 -19.27 -20.26 47.86
N GLY A 871 -19.09 -20.29 46.54
CA GLY A 871 -18.04 -19.52 45.88
C GLY A 871 -18.34 -18.02 45.99
N VAL A 872 -17.39 -17.24 46.49
CA VAL A 872 -17.56 -15.79 46.69
C VAL A 872 -16.82 -15.01 45.60
N TYR A 873 -17.55 -14.15 44.88
CA TYR A 873 -17.05 -13.33 43.78
C TYR A 873 -17.37 -11.85 44.01
N GLU A 874 -17.08 -10.99 43.09
CA GLU A 874 -17.25 -9.54 43.21
C GLU A 874 -18.71 -9.12 43.39
N HIS A 875 -19.61 -9.59 42.53
CA HIS A 875 -21.04 -9.21 42.51
C HIS A 875 -21.96 -10.19 43.26
N VAL A 876 -21.59 -11.46 43.24
CA VAL A 876 -22.41 -12.53 43.83
C VAL A 876 -21.58 -13.57 44.58
N ALA A 877 -22.20 -14.25 45.51
CA ALA A 877 -21.76 -15.58 45.92
C ALA A 877 -22.70 -16.62 45.31
N VAL A 878 -22.18 -17.78 44.97
CA VAL A 878 -22.92 -18.82 44.23
C VAL A 878 -22.79 -20.18 44.94
N SER A 879 -23.93 -20.77 45.29
CA SER A 879 -24.02 -22.16 45.71
C SER A 879 -24.43 -23.03 44.54
N VAL A 880 -23.69 -24.11 44.29
CA VAL A 880 -23.97 -25.06 43.21
C VAL A 880 -24.23 -26.45 43.80
N SER A 881 -25.32 -27.06 43.35
CA SER A 881 -25.69 -28.46 43.66
C SER A 881 -26.27 -29.16 42.46
N SER A 882 -26.40 -30.48 42.53
CA SER A 882 -27.19 -31.20 41.51
C SER A 882 -28.67 -30.87 41.65
N ALA A 883 -29.36 -30.67 40.54
CA ALA A 883 -30.80 -30.45 40.54
C ALA A 883 -31.53 -31.72 40.97
N GLU A 884 -32.63 -31.54 41.73
CA GLU A 884 -33.50 -32.63 42.16
C GLU A 884 -34.60 -32.91 41.11
N GLY A 885 -35.01 -34.18 40.99
CA GLY A 885 -36.06 -34.61 40.07
C GLY A 885 -35.54 -35.50 38.94
N GLU A 886 -36.39 -35.72 37.94
CA GLU A 886 -36.08 -36.54 36.76
C GLU A 886 -35.77 -35.65 35.54
N THR A 887 -35.04 -36.20 34.59
CA THR A 887 -34.71 -35.48 33.34
C THR A 887 -35.90 -35.49 32.39
N CYS A 888 -36.33 -34.31 31.94
CA CYS A 888 -37.35 -34.19 30.90
C CYS A 888 -36.83 -34.72 29.55
N GLU A 889 -37.55 -35.65 28.95
CA GLU A 889 -37.15 -36.29 27.67
C GLU A 889 -37.10 -35.28 26.50
N ARG A 890 -37.83 -34.16 26.58
CA ARG A 890 -37.90 -33.16 25.51
C ARG A 890 -36.87 -32.00 25.64
N CYS A 891 -36.78 -31.37 26.82
CA CYS A 891 -35.91 -30.22 27.04
C CYS A 891 -34.61 -30.52 27.80
N TRP A 892 -34.47 -31.74 28.34
CA TRP A 892 -33.30 -32.25 29.07
C TRP A 892 -33.03 -31.54 30.42
N VAL A 893 -33.90 -30.66 30.86
CA VAL A 893 -33.87 -30.04 32.19
C VAL A 893 -34.26 -31.08 33.24
N VAL A 894 -33.58 -31.06 34.39
CA VAL A 894 -33.93 -31.88 35.54
C VAL A 894 -34.99 -31.13 36.36
N SER A 895 -36.15 -31.72 36.55
CA SER A 895 -37.27 -31.08 37.28
C SER A 895 -38.05 -32.07 38.11
N GLU A 896 -38.54 -31.60 39.26
CA GLU A 896 -39.38 -32.38 40.16
C GLU A 896 -40.80 -32.59 39.61
N ASP A 897 -41.20 -31.79 38.61
CA ASP A 897 -42.54 -31.91 38.00
C ASP A 897 -42.61 -32.91 36.83
N VAL A 898 -41.50 -33.51 36.47
CA VAL A 898 -41.48 -34.62 35.49
C VAL A 898 -42.26 -35.81 36.09
N GLY A 899 -43.24 -36.34 35.36
CA GLY A 899 -44.08 -37.44 35.79
C GLY A 899 -45.40 -37.00 36.38
N GLN A 900 -45.69 -35.73 36.57
CA GLN A 900 -46.94 -35.19 37.07
C GLN A 900 -48.04 -35.14 36.02
N ASN A 901 -47.68 -35.08 34.70
CA ASN A 901 -48.69 -35.13 33.64
C ASN A 901 -48.91 -36.56 33.18
N GLU A 902 -50.16 -37.05 33.38
CA GLU A 902 -50.53 -38.43 33.05
C GLU A 902 -50.43 -38.75 31.55
N SER A 903 -50.71 -37.78 30.67
CA SER A 903 -50.63 -37.94 29.22
C SER A 903 -49.18 -37.93 28.70
N HIS A 904 -48.26 -37.25 29.41
CA HIS A 904 -46.87 -37.10 29.06
C HIS A 904 -45.93 -37.27 30.28
N PRO A 905 -45.88 -38.52 30.83
CA PRO A 905 -45.22 -38.76 32.12
C PRO A 905 -43.70 -38.57 32.12
N THR A 906 -43.05 -38.45 30.97
CA THR A 906 -41.60 -38.26 30.85
C THR A 906 -41.23 -36.79 30.60
N LEU A 907 -42.23 -35.90 30.58
CA LEU A 907 -42.01 -34.46 30.32
C LEU A 907 -42.19 -33.62 31.61
N CYS A 908 -41.47 -32.50 31.68
CA CYS A 908 -41.73 -31.43 32.64
C CYS A 908 -43.06 -30.74 32.32
N ALA A 909 -43.65 -30.05 33.27
CA ALA A 909 -44.94 -29.39 33.11
C ALA A 909 -44.99 -28.45 31.90
N SER A 910 -43.97 -27.65 31.72
CA SER A 910 -43.85 -26.71 30.57
C SER A 910 -43.82 -27.41 29.22
N CYS A 911 -43.04 -28.47 29.08
CA CYS A 911 -42.99 -29.25 27.84
C CYS A 911 -44.28 -29.99 27.56
N ALA A 912 -44.94 -30.55 28.61
CA ALA A 912 -46.24 -31.22 28.47
C ALA A 912 -47.31 -30.24 27.95
N GLU A 913 -47.40 -29.06 28.51
CA GLU A 913 -48.33 -28.00 28.06
C GLU A 913 -48.11 -27.62 26.58
N ILE A 914 -46.88 -27.41 26.17
CA ILE A 914 -46.54 -27.06 24.76
C ILE A 914 -46.96 -28.20 23.82
N VAL A 915 -46.67 -29.48 24.17
CA VAL A 915 -47.01 -30.63 23.35
C VAL A 915 -48.53 -30.82 23.25
N GLU A 916 -49.24 -30.70 24.35
CA GLU A 916 -50.71 -30.78 24.35
C GLU A 916 -51.36 -29.69 23.49
N LYS A 917 -50.84 -28.49 23.56
CA LYS A 917 -51.44 -27.33 22.86
C LYS A 917 -51.13 -27.29 21.36
N HIS A 918 -49.95 -27.74 20.95
CA HIS A 918 -49.45 -27.51 19.58
C HIS A 918 -49.18 -28.80 18.79
N TYR A 919 -49.09 -29.97 19.43
CA TYR A 919 -48.70 -31.22 18.76
C TYR A 919 -49.59 -32.43 19.10
N ALA A 920 -50.61 -32.24 19.94
CA ALA A 920 -51.57 -33.34 20.33
C ALA A 920 -52.62 -33.56 19.23
#